data_208562b3240a949dac922388adcd2717
#
_entry.id   208562b3240a949dac922388adcd2717
#
_cell.length_a   1.000
_cell.length_b   1.000
_cell.length_c   1.000
_cell.angle_alpha   90.00
_cell.angle_beta   90.00
_cell.angle_gamma   90.00
#
_symmetry.space_group_name_H-M   'P 1'
#
loop_
_entity.id
_entity.type
_entity.pdbx_description
1 polymer ?
#
loop_
_entity_poly.entity_id
_entity_poly.type
_entity_poly.pdbx_seq_one_letter_code
_entity_poly.pdbx_strand_id
1 'polypeptide(L)'
;LKKFLLFSGLFFTLAAGCSFVNKKDDTVLIGPYLQWATSDGVTVMWETPDSVVGAVIYGTGGTLDRRAAESAPIRIHRVRLEGLRPASDQAYALLVGEKAPDTVKFRTLPADPAASWRLVVYGDSRSDPAAHRRVIDAILKVHPDLVIHTGDFVTDGRQKELWKPEFFDPAAELMKSVAMYPVMGNHENDSEWYYRYFGLEKEAVGKSWYSFDVAGVHFTMLDSDTPYAGWDRDTEQGRWLIDDLQSHRDSRWKIAVFHHPLFSSRNPLPIQPQRWFWHQVLEGNGVSLVFSGHDHHYFRTYPIGMTLPDGRRRAVNYIVTAGGGAHLADFDPQAYGLVADKTYNFTVLDISPAEITERALDASSELIDSFTVQHDQAPEPDNFASFLAESFKVSAAYAVFHSIPVQAGEIGLESRIQLDFQTNFYIPLRVQLNWSYEGDWRITDVDYTRILQPGGFFRLKFNVRSISPPRKHDLIARITLTGMDGKPLFVNHRIDLHPLKVTWDKTVVVSAAAEPPVIDGNLDDPLWKQVSPLTDFFASCRYLAAPNLENRRISARLSSDREHLFLCARIEGRPTDKIPEKREADDPSFINDECFVVALASGEEIYVLGITSGSSFFDSRGDDRQWNSGARYAVSADSSSWSLEMAIPLASFGEHRPEAVNLYRMENIGLLADELNPTYKPLDAGFMLPCYGVDFLYRSAMLPLRFETGKKPGGIGG
;
A
#
# COMPACT_ATOMS: atom_id res chain seq x y z
N LEU A 1 49.83 73.98 -18.98
CA LEU A 1 49.79 74.83 -20.22
C LEU A 1 49.57 73.99 -21.45
N LYS A 2 48.45 74.33 -22.16
CA LYS A 2 48.20 74.16 -23.59
C LYS A 2 48.36 72.77 -24.24
N LYS A 3 47.19 72.24 -24.61
CA LYS A 3 46.67 71.98 -25.98
C LYS A 3 47.54 71.06 -26.88
N PHE A 4 47.01 69.95 -27.34
CA PHE A 4 46.49 69.84 -28.71
C PHE A 4 45.66 68.52 -28.89
N LEU A 5 44.52 68.67 -29.52
CA LEU A 5 43.70 67.57 -30.06
C LEU A 5 44.40 66.88 -31.22
N LEU A 6 44.25 65.56 -31.31
CA LEU A 6 44.22 64.86 -32.60
C LEU A 6 43.20 63.73 -32.55
N PHE A 7 42.18 63.87 -33.39
CA PHE A 7 41.21 62.88 -33.75
C PHE A 7 41.90 61.77 -34.57
N SER A 8 41.79 60.50 -34.13
CA SER A 8 41.95 59.39 -35.05
C SER A 8 40.81 58.40 -34.79
N GLY A 9 39.98 58.29 -35.80
CA GLY A 9 38.79 57.41 -35.79
C GLY A 9 39.24 55.94 -35.77
N LEU A 10 38.75 55.23 -34.80
CA LEU A 10 38.83 53.77 -34.75
C LEU A 10 37.50 53.24 -35.18
N PHE A 11 37.47 52.64 -36.35
CA PHE A 11 36.34 51.80 -36.81
C PHE A 11 36.22 50.59 -35.91
N PHE A 12 35.19 50.56 -35.07
CA PHE A 12 34.75 49.35 -34.38
C PHE A 12 33.88 48.55 -35.39
N THR A 13 34.49 47.53 -36.00
CA THR A 13 33.73 46.44 -36.62
C THR A 13 33.08 45.64 -35.49
N LEU A 14 31.75 45.82 -35.32
CA LEU A 14 30.94 44.84 -34.59
C LEU A 14 30.97 43.52 -35.34
N ALA A 15 31.86 42.61 -34.95
CA ALA A 15 31.69 41.22 -35.23
C ALA A 15 30.51 40.74 -34.38
N ALA A 16 29.33 40.62 -35.00
CA ALA A 16 28.21 39.86 -34.46
C ALA A 16 28.69 38.39 -34.32
N GLY A 17 29.20 38.06 -33.17
CA GLY A 17 29.44 36.67 -32.74
C GLY A 17 28.08 36.03 -32.63
N CYS A 18 27.59 35.40 -33.71
CA CYS A 18 26.58 34.36 -33.57
C CYS A 18 27.21 33.27 -32.72
N SER A 19 26.92 33.29 -31.43
CA SER A 19 27.02 32.09 -30.61
C SER A 19 26.08 31.10 -31.23
N PHE A 20 26.62 30.18 -32.01
CA PHE A 20 25.94 28.92 -32.29
C PHE A 20 25.78 28.24 -30.92
N VAL A 21 24.65 28.52 -30.24
CA VAL A 21 24.11 27.62 -29.24
C VAL A 21 23.98 26.30 -29.99
N ASN A 22 24.85 25.35 -29.69
CA ASN A 22 24.65 23.97 -30.12
C ASN A 22 23.24 23.59 -29.64
N LYS A 23 22.27 23.69 -30.55
CA LYS A 23 20.95 23.13 -30.33
C LYS A 23 21.21 21.66 -30.08
N LYS A 24 21.18 21.24 -28.82
CA LYS A 24 21.11 19.84 -28.44
C LYS A 24 20.02 19.27 -29.33
N ASP A 25 20.29 18.15 -29.95
CA ASP A 25 19.37 17.49 -30.88
C ASP A 25 18.17 16.95 -30.06
N ASP A 26 17.24 17.83 -29.71
CA ASP A 26 16.06 17.57 -28.89
C ASP A 26 14.94 16.89 -29.69
N THR A 27 15.28 16.18 -30.75
CA THR A 27 14.32 15.45 -31.59
C THR A 27 13.70 14.23 -30.88
N VAL A 28 14.34 13.70 -29.84
CA VAL A 28 13.82 12.64 -28.97
C VAL A 28 13.87 13.08 -27.53
N LEU A 29 12.72 13.12 -26.85
CA LEU A 29 12.61 13.48 -25.43
C LEU A 29 12.89 12.30 -24.53
N ILE A 30 12.30 11.13 -24.83
CA ILE A 30 12.44 9.87 -24.09
C ILE A 30 12.72 8.75 -25.09
N GLY A 31 13.64 7.86 -24.80
CA GLY A 31 13.95 6.67 -25.56
C GLY A 31 15.07 6.86 -26.59
N PRO A 32 15.19 5.92 -27.57
CA PRO A 32 14.31 4.78 -27.82
C PRO A 32 14.40 3.71 -26.72
N TYR A 33 13.31 2.96 -26.55
CA TYR A 33 13.24 1.82 -25.66
C TYR A 33 12.38 0.69 -26.23
N LEU A 34 12.63 -0.55 -25.78
CA LEU A 34 11.98 -1.74 -26.28
C LEU A 34 10.86 -2.20 -25.34
N GLN A 35 9.73 -2.58 -25.93
CA GLN A 35 8.57 -3.11 -25.24
C GLN A 35 7.99 -4.31 -26.02
N TRP A 36 7.20 -5.15 -25.36
CA TRP A 36 6.42 -6.21 -25.96
C TRP A 36 7.25 -7.11 -26.90
N ALA A 37 8.43 -7.55 -26.41
CA ALA A 37 9.28 -8.47 -27.15
C ALA A 37 8.64 -9.86 -27.23
N THR A 38 8.66 -10.42 -28.44
CA THR A 38 8.32 -11.82 -28.72
C THR A 38 9.52 -12.51 -29.38
N SER A 39 9.38 -13.78 -29.69
CA SER A 39 10.43 -14.50 -30.42
C SER A 39 10.67 -13.97 -31.84
N ASP A 40 9.67 -13.29 -32.43
CA ASP A 40 9.67 -12.84 -33.84
C ASP A 40 9.43 -11.34 -33.99
N GLY A 41 9.34 -10.58 -32.92
CA GLY A 41 9.07 -9.15 -32.97
C GLY A 41 9.38 -8.40 -31.67
N VAL A 42 9.39 -7.08 -31.80
CA VAL A 42 9.55 -6.14 -30.66
C VAL A 42 8.91 -4.81 -31.02
N THR A 43 8.41 -4.08 -30.03
CA THR A 43 7.93 -2.70 -30.24
C THR A 43 9.01 -1.72 -29.81
N VAL A 44 9.42 -0.85 -30.71
CA VAL A 44 10.30 0.28 -30.39
C VAL A 44 9.43 1.49 -30.04
N MET A 45 9.68 2.06 -28.87
CA MET A 45 8.94 3.22 -28.37
C MET A 45 9.88 4.41 -28.11
N TRP A 46 9.37 5.62 -28.29
CA TRP A 46 10.06 6.87 -27.94
C TRP A 46 9.07 8.02 -27.87
N GLU A 47 9.47 9.14 -27.30
CA GLU A 47 8.67 10.38 -27.27
C GLU A 47 9.42 11.52 -27.99
N THR A 48 8.67 12.31 -28.74
CA THR A 48 9.14 13.54 -29.42
C THR A 48 8.42 14.77 -28.90
N PRO A 49 9.03 15.97 -28.96
CA PRO A 49 8.40 17.22 -28.52
C PRO A 49 7.15 17.56 -29.31
N ASP A 50 7.14 17.27 -30.61
CA ASP A 50 6.05 17.54 -31.54
C ASP A 50 5.44 16.24 -32.06
N SER A 51 4.19 16.31 -32.53
CA SER A 51 3.54 15.20 -33.22
C SER A 51 4.16 15.01 -34.61
N VAL A 52 4.88 13.93 -34.79
CA VAL A 52 5.51 13.54 -36.08
C VAL A 52 5.17 12.10 -36.42
N VAL A 53 5.40 11.70 -37.66
CA VAL A 53 5.25 10.29 -38.07
C VAL A 53 6.54 9.56 -37.71
N GLY A 54 6.44 8.63 -36.79
CA GLY A 54 7.56 7.80 -36.36
C GLY A 54 7.89 6.71 -37.37
N ALA A 55 9.21 6.47 -37.56
CA ALA A 55 9.67 5.37 -38.39
C ALA A 55 10.97 4.76 -37.84
N VAL A 56 11.12 3.47 -38.07
CA VAL A 56 12.29 2.68 -37.67
C VAL A 56 12.80 1.90 -38.86
N ILE A 57 14.11 1.92 -39.08
CA ILE A 57 14.79 0.97 -39.94
C ILE A 57 15.43 -0.11 -39.10
N TYR A 58 15.38 -1.36 -39.57
CA TYR A 58 15.86 -2.50 -38.78
C TYR A 58 16.31 -3.66 -39.67
N GLY A 59 17.01 -4.61 -39.04
CA GLY A 59 17.45 -5.82 -39.75
C GLY A 59 18.43 -6.67 -38.94
N THR A 60 19.04 -7.63 -39.59
CA THR A 60 19.89 -8.65 -39.00
C THR A 60 21.39 -8.39 -39.32
N GLY A 61 22.28 -8.71 -38.39
CA GLY A 61 23.73 -8.67 -38.67
C GLY A 61 24.31 -7.29 -38.99
N GLY A 62 23.63 -6.23 -38.56
CA GLY A 62 24.07 -4.85 -38.79
C GLY A 62 23.58 -4.23 -40.10
N THR A 63 22.84 -4.96 -40.95
CA THR A 63 22.20 -4.44 -42.13
C THR A 63 20.77 -4.00 -41.83
N LEU A 64 20.46 -2.71 -42.03
CA LEU A 64 19.12 -2.13 -41.76
C LEU A 64 18.35 -2.04 -43.10
N ASP A 65 17.84 -3.15 -43.59
CA ASP A 65 17.21 -3.30 -44.92
C ASP A 65 15.68 -3.30 -44.85
N ARG A 66 15.08 -3.26 -43.69
CA ARG A 66 13.64 -3.24 -43.44
C ARG A 66 13.21 -1.91 -42.82
N ARG A 67 11.98 -1.52 -43.06
CA ARG A 67 11.38 -0.29 -42.51
C ARG A 67 10.00 -0.55 -41.97
N ALA A 68 9.72 -0.03 -40.78
CA ALA A 68 8.38 0.07 -40.20
C ALA A 68 8.08 1.54 -39.84
N ALA A 69 6.82 1.95 -39.98
CA ALA A 69 6.43 3.33 -39.69
C ALA A 69 4.97 3.39 -39.21
N GLU A 70 4.68 4.44 -38.48
CA GLU A 70 3.32 4.78 -38.08
C GLU A 70 2.52 5.35 -39.26
N SER A 71 1.19 5.29 -39.17
CA SER A 71 0.28 5.81 -40.19
C SER A 71 -0.14 7.27 -39.96
N ALA A 72 0.09 7.82 -38.75
CA ALA A 72 -0.31 9.16 -38.37
C ALA A 72 0.73 9.80 -37.43
N PRO A 73 0.83 11.15 -37.39
CA PRO A 73 1.73 11.84 -36.50
C PRO A 73 1.22 11.74 -35.04
N ILE A 74 2.11 11.33 -34.14
CA ILE A 74 1.88 11.23 -32.71
C ILE A 74 3.12 11.70 -31.95
N ARG A 75 3.06 11.82 -30.61
CA ARG A 75 4.19 12.24 -29.75
C ARG A 75 4.87 11.05 -29.06
N ILE A 76 4.08 10.10 -28.57
CA ILE A 76 4.58 8.85 -28.00
C ILE A 76 4.46 7.78 -29.06
N HIS A 77 5.59 7.44 -29.64
CA HIS A 77 5.70 6.56 -30.81
C HIS A 77 5.70 5.09 -30.40
N ARG A 78 5.10 4.24 -31.23
CA ARG A 78 5.02 2.78 -31.06
C ARG A 78 5.15 2.11 -32.44
N VAL A 79 6.34 1.69 -32.77
CA VAL A 79 6.60 1.01 -34.04
C VAL A 79 6.92 -0.45 -33.77
N ARG A 80 6.03 -1.33 -34.23
CA ARG A 80 6.22 -2.78 -34.18
C ARG A 80 7.17 -3.26 -35.25
N LEU A 81 8.22 -3.96 -34.86
CA LEU A 81 9.13 -4.69 -35.74
C LEU A 81 8.71 -6.16 -35.73
N GLU A 82 8.47 -6.74 -36.90
CA GLU A 82 7.94 -8.10 -37.06
C GLU A 82 8.80 -8.96 -38.00
N GLY A 83 8.57 -10.28 -37.97
CA GLY A 83 9.27 -11.24 -38.81
C GLY A 83 10.74 -11.34 -38.50
N LEU A 84 11.13 -11.12 -37.26
CA LEU A 84 12.49 -11.29 -36.78
C LEU A 84 12.79 -12.78 -36.57
N ARG A 85 14.07 -13.15 -36.59
CA ARG A 85 14.47 -14.51 -36.30
C ARG A 85 14.56 -14.68 -34.76
N PRO A 86 14.03 -15.75 -34.20
CA PRO A 86 14.18 -16.06 -32.79
C PRO A 86 15.65 -16.19 -32.35
N ALA A 87 15.92 -15.86 -31.08
CA ALA A 87 17.23 -16.01 -30.41
C ALA A 87 18.41 -15.46 -31.26
N SER A 88 18.22 -14.34 -31.94
CA SER A 88 19.22 -13.81 -32.85
C SER A 88 19.48 -12.32 -32.67
N ASP A 89 20.69 -11.90 -33.01
CA ASP A 89 21.10 -10.49 -32.92
C ASP A 89 20.48 -9.69 -34.05
N GLN A 90 19.80 -8.63 -33.69
CA GLN A 90 19.12 -7.67 -34.53
C GLN A 90 19.67 -6.26 -34.29
N ALA A 91 19.35 -5.35 -35.20
CA ALA A 91 19.68 -3.95 -35.01
C ALA A 91 18.50 -3.08 -35.51
N TYR A 92 18.36 -1.92 -34.93
CA TYR A 92 17.41 -0.90 -35.37
C TYR A 92 17.99 0.51 -35.25
N ALA A 93 17.38 1.45 -35.95
CA ALA A 93 17.66 2.86 -35.82
C ALA A 93 16.39 3.68 -36.06
N LEU A 94 16.21 4.76 -35.30
CA LEU A 94 15.11 5.69 -35.51
C LEU A 94 15.36 6.56 -36.72
N LEU A 95 14.35 6.77 -37.55
CA LEU A 95 14.38 7.79 -38.60
C LEU A 95 13.75 9.08 -38.05
N VAL A 96 14.59 9.93 -37.46
CA VAL A 96 14.18 11.21 -36.85
C VAL A 96 15.10 12.30 -37.36
N GLY A 97 14.53 13.29 -38.06
CA GLY A 97 15.33 14.40 -38.63
C GLY A 97 16.28 14.01 -39.76
N GLU A 98 17.30 14.87 -40.02
CA GLU A 98 18.27 14.72 -41.11
C GLU A 98 19.56 14.01 -40.71
N LYS A 99 19.73 13.65 -39.43
CA LYS A 99 20.94 13.03 -38.91
C LYS A 99 20.99 11.54 -39.23
N ALA A 100 22.17 11.03 -39.52
CA ALA A 100 22.38 9.60 -39.63
C ALA A 100 21.97 8.89 -38.32
N PRO A 101 21.12 7.88 -38.41
CA PRO A 101 20.56 7.26 -37.19
C PRO A 101 21.61 6.47 -36.42
N ASP A 102 21.62 6.62 -35.08
CA ASP A 102 22.40 5.76 -34.23
C ASP A 102 21.81 4.34 -34.22
N THR A 103 22.66 3.36 -34.57
CA THR A 103 22.24 1.96 -34.63
C THR A 103 22.31 1.33 -33.24
N VAL A 104 21.19 0.78 -32.80
CA VAL A 104 21.06 0.04 -31.53
C VAL A 104 20.96 -1.46 -31.85
N LYS A 105 21.73 -2.25 -31.09
CA LYS A 105 21.67 -3.73 -31.16
C LYS A 105 20.76 -4.26 -30.05
N PHE A 106 20.03 -5.31 -30.35
CA PHE A 106 19.20 -6.06 -29.40
C PHE A 106 19.14 -7.53 -29.81
N ARG A 107 18.67 -8.38 -28.89
CA ARG A 107 18.48 -9.80 -29.16
C ARG A 107 17.01 -10.15 -29.05
N THR A 108 16.50 -10.94 -30.00
CA THR A 108 15.14 -11.48 -29.95
C THR A 108 15.05 -12.63 -28.95
N LEU A 109 13.87 -12.78 -28.32
CA LEU A 109 13.60 -13.87 -27.40
C LEU A 109 13.63 -15.24 -28.09
N PRO A 110 13.95 -16.32 -27.37
CA PRO A 110 13.87 -17.66 -27.92
C PRO A 110 12.41 -18.08 -28.15
N ALA A 111 12.18 -18.90 -29.17
CA ALA A 111 10.90 -19.56 -29.43
C ALA A 111 10.87 -20.99 -28.92
N ASP A 112 12.04 -21.64 -28.90
CA ASP A 112 12.17 -23.05 -28.53
C ASP A 112 12.00 -23.21 -27.02
N PRO A 113 11.02 -23.99 -26.54
CA PRO A 113 10.87 -24.31 -25.11
C PRO A 113 12.07 -25.04 -24.50
N ALA A 114 12.96 -25.58 -25.34
CA ALA A 114 14.20 -26.21 -24.89
C ALA A 114 15.38 -25.22 -24.74
N ALA A 115 15.21 -23.97 -25.13
CA ALA A 115 16.26 -22.97 -25.04
C ALA A 115 16.49 -22.53 -23.58
N SER A 116 17.76 -22.26 -23.27
CA SER A 116 18.10 -21.53 -22.04
C SER A 116 18.22 -20.05 -22.32
N TRP A 117 17.74 -19.23 -21.39
CA TRP A 117 17.72 -17.77 -21.52
C TRP A 117 17.73 -17.09 -20.15
N ARG A 118 17.96 -15.78 -20.12
CA ARG A 118 18.16 -15.03 -18.89
C ARG A 118 17.12 -13.95 -18.72
N LEU A 119 16.46 -13.95 -17.57
CA LEU A 119 15.55 -12.92 -17.10
C LEU A 119 16.18 -12.15 -15.93
N VAL A 120 15.97 -10.85 -15.90
CA VAL A 120 16.22 -10.03 -14.71
C VAL A 120 14.89 -9.48 -14.19
N VAL A 121 14.72 -9.50 -12.87
CA VAL A 121 13.58 -8.88 -12.16
C VAL A 121 14.11 -7.86 -11.17
N TYR A 122 13.54 -6.66 -11.17
CA TYR A 122 13.82 -5.61 -10.17
C TYR A 122 12.63 -4.66 -10.08
N GLY A 123 12.58 -3.78 -9.07
CA GLY A 123 11.53 -2.77 -8.96
C GLY A 123 11.84 -1.70 -7.94
N ASP A 124 10.88 -0.80 -7.70
CA ASP A 124 11.01 0.30 -6.74
C ASP A 124 12.20 1.21 -7.09
N SER A 125 12.25 1.65 -8.35
CA SER A 125 13.35 2.43 -8.92
C SER A 125 13.25 3.94 -8.65
N ARG A 126 12.11 4.41 -8.14
CA ARG A 126 11.76 5.81 -7.89
C ARG A 126 12.70 6.54 -6.93
N SER A 127 12.62 7.87 -6.93
CA SER A 127 13.15 8.80 -5.92
C SER A 127 14.67 9.03 -5.88
N ASP A 128 15.51 8.05 -6.21
CA ASP A 128 16.98 8.22 -6.33
C ASP A 128 17.50 7.74 -7.68
N PRO A 129 17.52 8.62 -8.70
CA PRO A 129 18.02 8.28 -10.03
C PRO A 129 19.47 7.79 -10.06
N ALA A 130 20.29 8.21 -9.08
CA ALA A 130 21.69 7.78 -9.03
C ALA A 130 21.81 6.35 -8.50
N ALA A 131 21.01 5.97 -7.50
CA ALA A 131 20.91 4.59 -7.05
C ALA A 131 20.34 3.70 -8.17
N HIS A 132 19.26 4.13 -8.83
CA HIS A 132 18.69 3.40 -9.95
C HIS A 132 19.74 3.18 -11.06
N ARG A 133 20.51 4.21 -11.43
CA ARG A 133 21.60 4.07 -12.42
C ARG A 133 22.62 3.00 -12.01
N ARG A 134 23.04 2.94 -10.75
CA ARG A 134 23.98 1.90 -10.27
C ARG A 134 23.39 0.49 -10.42
N VAL A 135 22.12 0.31 -10.13
CA VAL A 135 21.41 -0.97 -10.34
C VAL A 135 21.37 -1.33 -11.83
N ILE A 136 21.03 -0.39 -12.71
CA ILE A 136 21.04 -0.59 -14.17
C ILE A 136 22.45 -0.97 -14.67
N ASP A 137 23.49 -0.29 -14.20
CA ASP A 137 24.88 -0.59 -14.59
C ASP A 137 25.30 -2.02 -14.17
N ALA A 138 24.78 -2.51 -13.05
CA ALA A 138 24.99 -3.89 -12.60
C ALA A 138 24.15 -4.90 -13.43
N ILE A 139 22.90 -4.58 -13.75
CA ILE A 139 22.04 -5.38 -14.62
C ILE A 139 22.65 -5.56 -16.01
N LEU A 140 23.21 -4.53 -16.59
CA LEU A 140 23.85 -4.59 -17.92
C LEU A 140 25.02 -5.61 -17.97
N LYS A 141 25.75 -5.80 -16.87
CA LYS A 141 26.87 -6.77 -16.80
C LYS A 141 26.42 -8.22 -16.87
N VAL A 142 25.18 -8.52 -16.50
CA VAL A 142 24.66 -9.90 -16.55
C VAL A 142 24.01 -10.25 -17.89
N HIS A 143 23.91 -9.30 -18.83
CA HIS A 143 23.38 -9.49 -20.19
C HIS A 143 22.02 -10.20 -20.23
N PRO A 144 20.93 -9.59 -19.69
CA PRO A 144 19.61 -10.18 -19.72
C PRO A 144 19.02 -10.22 -21.13
N ASP A 145 18.22 -11.25 -21.44
CA ASP A 145 17.40 -11.30 -22.64
C ASP A 145 16.08 -10.54 -22.45
N LEU A 146 15.61 -10.44 -21.20
CA LEU A 146 14.36 -9.79 -20.82
C LEU A 146 14.48 -9.21 -19.42
N VAL A 147 13.73 -8.12 -19.16
CA VAL A 147 13.60 -7.52 -17.84
C VAL A 147 12.13 -7.44 -17.43
N ILE A 148 11.83 -7.69 -16.19
CA ILE A 148 10.53 -7.41 -15.56
C ILE A 148 10.76 -6.40 -14.44
N HIS A 149 9.88 -5.39 -14.36
CA HIS A 149 9.90 -4.41 -13.29
C HIS A 149 8.68 -4.56 -12.40
N THR A 150 8.89 -4.70 -11.08
CA THR A 150 7.84 -5.02 -10.11
C THR A 150 7.02 -3.83 -9.62
N GLY A 151 7.04 -2.69 -10.34
CA GLY A 151 6.26 -1.50 -10.00
C GLY A 151 7.06 -0.42 -9.26
N ASP A 152 6.43 0.71 -8.99
CA ASP A 152 7.02 1.91 -8.37
C ASP A 152 8.20 2.47 -9.18
N PHE A 153 7.90 2.87 -10.42
CA PHE A 153 8.86 3.44 -11.38
C PHE A 153 9.29 4.84 -11.00
N VAL A 154 8.33 5.66 -10.55
CA VAL A 154 8.49 7.08 -10.23
C VAL A 154 7.78 7.43 -8.92
N THR A 155 8.14 8.55 -8.32
CA THR A 155 7.58 8.99 -7.04
C THR A 155 6.07 9.26 -7.11
N ASP A 156 5.57 9.78 -8.23
CA ASP A 156 4.13 9.96 -8.49
C ASP A 156 3.88 9.85 -10.00
N GLY A 157 3.27 8.75 -10.43
CA GLY A 157 3.00 8.44 -11.83
C GLY A 157 2.09 9.44 -12.55
N ARG A 158 1.29 10.24 -11.80
CA ARG A 158 0.45 11.29 -12.38
C ARG A 158 1.25 12.49 -12.88
N GLN A 159 2.46 12.68 -12.37
CA GLN A 159 3.36 13.76 -12.75
C GLN A 159 4.24 13.32 -13.92
N LYS A 160 3.84 13.71 -15.14
CA LYS A 160 4.56 13.34 -16.36
C LYS A 160 6.05 13.65 -16.32
N GLU A 161 6.39 14.78 -15.74
CA GLU A 161 7.76 15.32 -15.62
C GLU A 161 8.72 14.43 -14.80
N LEU A 162 8.20 13.57 -13.92
CA LEU A 162 9.02 12.68 -13.12
C LEU A 162 9.49 11.44 -13.91
N TRP A 163 8.73 10.98 -14.91
CA TRP A 163 9.03 9.76 -15.65
C TRP A 163 10.40 9.78 -16.33
N LYS A 164 10.76 10.92 -16.92
CA LYS A 164 12.04 11.03 -17.60
C LYS A 164 13.23 11.00 -16.61
N PRO A 165 13.35 11.91 -15.61
CA PRO A 165 14.51 11.98 -14.74
C PRO A 165 14.60 10.80 -13.76
N GLU A 166 13.47 10.29 -13.23
CA GLU A 166 13.51 9.23 -12.23
C GLU A 166 13.64 7.84 -12.86
N PHE A 167 13.05 7.61 -14.04
CA PHE A 167 13.03 6.29 -14.64
C PHE A 167 13.75 6.20 -16.00
N PHE A 168 13.32 6.94 -17.04
CA PHE A 168 13.82 6.72 -18.39
C PHE A 168 15.30 7.11 -18.54
N ASP A 169 15.76 8.20 -17.96
CA ASP A 169 17.17 8.60 -18.06
C ASP A 169 18.12 7.62 -17.33
N PRO A 170 17.83 7.16 -16.09
CA PRO A 170 18.62 6.10 -15.47
C PRO A 170 18.63 4.78 -16.23
N ALA A 171 17.48 4.35 -16.78
CA ALA A 171 17.33 3.06 -17.44
C ALA A 171 17.66 3.08 -18.95
N ALA A 172 17.98 4.22 -19.54
CA ALA A 172 18.10 4.40 -20.99
C ALA A 172 19.00 3.37 -21.68
N GLU A 173 20.17 3.09 -21.12
CA GLU A 173 21.14 2.17 -21.71
C GLU A 173 20.64 0.72 -21.73
N LEU A 174 19.88 0.30 -20.73
CA LEU A 174 19.27 -1.01 -20.66
C LEU A 174 18.08 -1.11 -21.61
N MET A 175 17.13 -0.18 -21.49
CA MET A 175 15.84 -0.26 -22.19
C MET A 175 15.96 -0.09 -23.71
N LYS A 176 17.00 0.55 -24.22
CA LYS A 176 17.19 0.65 -25.65
C LYS A 176 17.51 -0.70 -26.32
N SER A 177 18.09 -1.66 -25.57
CA SER A 177 18.56 -2.95 -26.09
C SER A 177 17.86 -4.17 -25.49
N VAL A 178 17.17 -4.04 -24.36
CA VAL A 178 16.44 -5.12 -23.68
C VAL A 178 15.03 -4.66 -23.41
N ALA A 179 14.06 -5.49 -23.80
CA ALA A 179 12.65 -5.19 -23.54
C ALA A 179 12.32 -5.35 -22.04
N MET A 180 11.40 -4.52 -21.56
CA MET A 180 10.94 -4.54 -20.18
C MET A 180 9.42 -4.75 -20.13
N TYR A 181 8.96 -5.67 -19.26
CA TYR A 181 7.55 -5.87 -18.96
C TYR A 181 7.23 -5.27 -17.57
N PRO A 182 6.26 -4.35 -17.49
CA PRO A 182 5.96 -3.62 -16.26
C PRO A 182 4.87 -4.29 -15.43
N VAL A 183 4.92 -4.10 -14.13
CA VAL A 183 3.79 -4.26 -13.21
C VAL A 183 3.47 -2.89 -12.60
N MET A 184 2.20 -2.61 -12.32
CA MET A 184 1.79 -1.38 -11.66
C MET A 184 2.12 -1.45 -10.16
N GLY A 185 2.75 -0.40 -9.61
CA GLY A 185 2.90 -0.17 -8.19
C GLY A 185 1.97 0.95 -7.69
N ASN A 186 1.93 1.15 -6.39
CA ASN A 186 1.03 2.15 -5.80
C ASN A 186 1.45 3.61 -6.11
N HIS A 187 2.70 3.85 -6.46
CA HIS A 187 3.18 5.18 -6.87
C HIS A 187 2.80 5.55 -8.31
N GLU A 188 2.43 4.60 -9.14
CA GLU A 188 1.88 4.88 -10.46
C GLU A 188 0.50 5.51 -10.40
N ASN A 189 -0.27 5.31 -9.31
CA ASN A 189 -1.57 5.93 -9.06
C ASN A 189 -2.56 5.76 -10.22
N ASP A 190 -2.57 4.60 -10.88
CA ASP A 190 -3.40 4.29 -12.06
C ASP A 190 -3.32 5.37 -13.16
N SER A 191 -2.14 5.95 -13.33
CA SER A 191 -1.90 7.08 -14.21
C SER A 191 -1.94 6.69 -15.70
N GLU A 192 -2.51 7.57 -16.53
CA GLU A 192 -2.48 7.43 -18.00
C GLU A 192 -1.05 7.28 -18.56
N TRP A 193 -0.04 7.88 -17.88
CA TRP A 193 1.35 7.82 -18.33
C TRP A 193 1.93 6.42 -18.23
N TYR A 194 1.56 5.64 -17.19
CA TYR A 194 1.93 4.24 -17.09
C TYR A 194 1.44 3.45 -18.32
N TYR A 195 0.16 3.56 -18.65
CA TYR A 195 -0.40 2.85 -19.80
C TYR A 195 0.23 3.31 -21.12
N ARG A 196 0.43 4.60 -21.29
CA ARG A 196 0.99 5.19 -22.51
C ARG A 196 2.44 4.82 -22.73
N TYR A 197 3.29 4.94 -21.70
CA TYR A 197 4.72 4.67 -21.82
C TYR A 197 5.05 3.19 -21.97
N PHE A 198 4.20 2.30 -21.45
CA PHE A 198 4.40 0.86 -21.62
C PHE A 198 3.52 0.22 -22.69
N GLY A 199 2.71 0.97 -23.41
CA GLY A 199 1.88 0.46 -24.50
C GLY A 199 0.71 -0.41 -24.07
N LEU A 200 0.36 -0.38 -22.78
CA LEU A 200 -0.71 -1.20 -22.19
C LEU A 200 -2.11 -0.84 -22.69
N GLU A 201 -2.33 0.38 -23.18
CA GLU A 201 -3.61 0.82 -23.77
C GLU A 201 -4.03 -0.07 -24.94
N LYS A 202 -3.08 -0.57 -25.70
CA LYS A 202 -3.32 -1.40 -26.87
C LYS A 202 -3.15 -2.89 -26.55
N GLU A 203 -2.00 -3.27 -26.04
CA GLU A 203 -1.61 -4.68 -25.88
C GLU A 203 -2.37 -5.37 -24.74
N ALA A 204 -2.59 -4.66 -23.61
CA ALA A 204 -3.37 -5.15 -22.48
C ALA A 204 -4.81 -4.61 -22.45
N VAL A 205 -5.28 -3.98 -23.54
CA VAL A 205 -6.64 -3.42 -23.66
C VAL A 205 -6.98 -2.44 -22.53
N GLY A 206 -5.98 -1.62 -22.12
CA GLY A 206 -6.13 -0.65 -21.02
C GLY A 206 -6.21 -1.25 -19.64
N LYS A 207 -5.84 -2.53 -19.46
CA LYS A 207 -5.76 -3.19 -18.15
C LYS A 207 -4.35 -3.12 -17.59
N SER A 208 -4.24 -3.09 -16.29
CA SER A 208 -2.98 -3.14 -15.54
C SER A 208 -2.48 -4.57 -15.31
N TRP A 209 -3.31 -5.59 -15.62
CA TRP A 209 -2.96 -7.01 -15.55
C TRP A 209 -3.05 -7.70 -16.90
N TYR A 210 -2.12 -8.61 -17.16
CA TYR A 210 -1.99 -9.33 -18.42
C TYR A 210 -1.07 -10.55 -18.24
N SER A 211 -0.97 -11.38 -19.27
CA SER A 211 -0.01 -12.49 -19.32
C SER A 211 0.71 -12.55 -20.66
N PHE A 212 1.84 -13.25 -20.70
CA PHE A 212 2.62 -13.52 -21.89
C PHE A 212 3.49 -14.76 -21.71
N ASP A 213 3.94 -15.31 -22.85
CA ASP A 213 4.75 -16.53 -22.88
C ASP A 213 6.11 -16.30 -23.52
N VAL A 214 7.15 -16.91 -22.97
CA VAL A 214 8.50 -16.96 -23.55
C VAL A 214 9.07 -18.36 -23.40
N ALA A 215 9.36 -19.05 -24.49
CA ALA A 215 10.09 -20.33 -24.50
C ALA A 215 9.61 -21.34 -23.42
N GLY A 216 8.30 -21.54 -23.32
CA GLY A 216 7.68 -22.49 -22.38
C GLY A 216 7.52 -21.99 -20.94
N VAL A 217 7.84 -20.73 -20.69
CA VAL A 217 7.54 -20.05 -19.43
C VAL A 217 6.31 -19.16 -19.61
N HIS A 218 5.32 -19.32 -18.75
CA HIS A 218 4.15 -18.48 -18.67
C HIS A 218 4.32 -17.44 -17.57
N PHE A 219 4.10 -16.17 -17.90
CA PHE A 219 4.17 -15.04 -16.99
C PHE A 219 2.79 -14.45 -16.76
N THR A 220 2.38 -14.36 -15.50
CA THR A 220 1.12 -13.74 -15.09
C THR A 220 1.44 -12.46 -14.33
N MET A 221 1.12 -11.32 -14.94
CA MET A 221 1.36 -9.97 -14.42
C MET A 221 0.07 -9.45 -13.79
N LEU A 222 0.09 -9.19 -12.46
CA LEU A 222 -1.10 -8.84 -11.70
C LEU A 222 -1.01 -7.42 -11.15
N ASP A 223 -2.16 -6.76 -11.08
CA ASP A 223 -2.31 -5.49 -10.39
C ASP A 223 -2.71 -5.73 -8.94
N SER A 224 -1.83 -5.36 -8.03
CA SER A 224 -2.04 -5.48 -6.59
C SER A 224 -2.32 -4.14 -5.91
N ASP A 225 -2.40 -3.04 -6.66
CA ASP A 225 -2.54 -1.70 -6.10
C ASP A 225 -3.99 -1.35 -5.78
N THR A 226 -4.91 -1.76 -6.61
CA THR A 226 -6.33 -1.45 -6.42
C THR A 226 -6.89 -2.18 -5.19
N PRO A 227 -7.25 -1.47 -4.11
CA PRO A 227 -7.52 -2.08 -2.80
C PRO A 227 -8.70 -3.06 -2.78
N TYR A 228 -9.56 -3.06 -3.79
CA TYR A 228 -10.76 -3.89 -3.82
C TYR A 228 -11.00 -4.64 -5.14
N ALA A 229 -10.28 -4.35 -6.19
CA ALA A 229 -10.64 -4.81 -7.54
C ALA A 229 -9.97 -6.11 -8.01
N GLY A 230 -8.90 -6.56 -7.37
CA GLY A 230 -8.10 -7.66 -7.92
C GLY A 230 -7.88 -8.89 -7.04
N TRP A 231 -8.24 -8.83 -5.76
CA TRP A 231 -7.77 -9.77 -4.73
C TRP A 231 -8.77 -10.87 -4.38
N ASP A 232 -9.95 -10.90 -4.98
CA ASP A 232 -11.02 -11.87 -4.70
C ASP A 232 -11.40 -12.60 -5.98
N ARG A 233 -11.93 -13.82 -5.79
CA ARG A 233 -12.43 -14.70 -6.86
C ARG A 233 -13.49 -14.02 -7.74
N ASP A 234 -14.34 -13.20 -7.15
CA ASP A 234 -15.48 -12.60 -7.82
C ASP A 234 -15.14 -11.29 -8.55
N THR A 235 -13.90 -10.82 -8.45
CA THR A 235 -13.42 -9.67 -9.23
C THR A 235 -13.12 -10.07 -10.67
N GLU A 236 -13.02 -9.08 -11.56
CA GLU A 236 -12.66 -9.34 -12.96
C GLU A 236 -11.27 -9.96 -13.07
N GLN A 237 -10.28 -9.39 -12.37
CA GLN A 237 -8.92 -9.91 -12.34
C GLN A 237 -8.84 -11.29 -11.67
N GLY A 238 -9.61 -11.53 -10.61
CA GLY A 238 -9.64 -12.83 -9.93
C GLY A 238 -10.16 -13.95 -10.81
N ARG A 239 -11.23 -13.71 -11.56
CA ARG A 239 -11.75 -14.68 -12.56
C ARG A 239 -10.74 -14.90 -13.69
N TRP A 240 -10.20 -13.80 -14.23
CA TRP A 240 -9.19 -13.85 -15.28
C TRP A 240 -7.94 -14.65 -14.82
N LEU A 241 -7.46 -14.45 -13.60
CA LEU A 241 -6.30 -15.18 -13.04
C LEU A 241 -6.52 -16.69 -13.04
N ILE A 242 -7.73 -17.14 -12.64
CA ILE A 242 -8.07 -18.56 -12.65
C ILE A 242 -8.06 -19.09 -14.07
N ASP A 243 -8.72 -18.40 -15.00
CA ASP A 243 -8.86 -18.83 -16.39
C ASP A 243 -7.50 -18.83 -17.11
N ASP A 244 -6.67 -17.81 -16.85
CA ASP A 244 -5.32 -17.68 -17.40
C ASP A 244 -4.44 -18.85 -16.99
N LEU A 245 -4.31 -19.11 -15.68
CA LEU A 245 -3.49 -20.22 -15.18
C LEU A 245 -4.01 -21.60 -15.57
N GLN A 246 -5.33 -21.77 -15.69
CA GLN A 246 -5.93 -23.02 -16.17
C GLN A 246 -5.69 -23.24 -17.65
N SER A 247 -5.74 -22.19 -18.45
CA SER A 247 -5.44 -22.25 -19.90
C SER A 247 -3.97 -22.60 -20.17
N HIS A 248 -3.08 -22.20 -19.25
CA HIS A 248 -1.64 -22.46 -19.33
C HIS A 248 -1.17 -23.56 -18.38
N ARG A 249 -2.07 -24.50 -17.99
CA ARG A 249 -1.73 -25.61 -17.08
C ARG A 249 -0.54 -26.45 -17.56
N ASP A 250 -0.34 -26.54 -18.85
CA ASP A 250 0.70 -27.34 -19.49
C ASP A 250 2.02 -26.57 -19.68
N SER A 251 2.06 -25.28 -19.37
CA SER A 251 3.30 -24.50 -19.38
C SER A 251 4.28 -25.06 -18.39
N ARG A 252 5.53 -25.21 -18.83
CA ARG A 252 6.58 -25.87 -18.05
C ARG A 252 6.88 -25.11 -16.77
N TRP A 253 7.05 -23.81 -16.89
CA TRP A 253 7.24 -22.89 -15.77
C TRP A 253 6.12 -21.87 -15.74
N LYS A 254 5.72 -21.48 -14.54
CA LYS A 254 4.78 -20.38 -14.32
C LYS A 254 5.39 -19.43 -13.30
N ILE A 255 5.44 -18.15 -13.65
CA ILE A 255 5.97 -17.07 -12.81
C ILE A 255 4.90 -16.00 -12.70
N ALA A 256 4.55 -15.63 -11.46
CA ALA A 256 3.63 -14.53 -11.22
C ALA A 256 4.39 -13.32 -10.69
N VAL A 257 3.98 -12.11 -11.11
CA VAL A 257 4.61 -10.86 -10.69
C VAL A 257 3.54 -9.83 -10.35
N PHE A 258 3.69 -9.19 -9.20
CA PHE A 258 2.82 -8.11 -8.73
C PHE A 258 3.57 -7.26 -7.69
N HIS A 259 3.10 -6.04 -7.44
CA HIS A 259 3.86 -5.10 -6.63
C HIS A 259 3.84 -5.40 -5.12
N HIS A 260 2.65 -5.51 -4.51
CA HIS A 260 2.55 -5.71 -3.05
C HIS A 260 2.77 -7.17 -2.66
N PRO A 261 3.78 -7.50 -1.83
CA PRO A 261 4.10 -8.88 -1.50
C PRO A 261 2.98 -9.56 -0.69
N LEU A 262 2.70 -10.83 -0.98
CA LEU A 262 1.84 -11.67 -0.16
C LEU A 262 2.49 -11.99 1.20
N PHE A 263 3.81 -12.10 1.19
CA PHE A 263 4.66 -12.37 2.35
C PHE A 263 5.65 -11.23 2.50
N SER A 264 5.35 -10.33 3.44
CA SER A 264 6.14 -9.13 3.69
C SER A 264 6.97 -9.29 4.96
N SER A 265 8.22 -8.87 4.92
CA SER A 265 9.08 -8.77 6.10
C SER A 265 9.01 -7.39 6.77
N ARG A 266 8.43 -6.40 6.10
CA ARG A 266 8.27 -5.04 6.62
C ARG A 266 6.94 -4.84 7.33
N ASN A 267 5.89 -5.50 6.88
CA ASN A 267 4.54 -5.37 7.38
C ASN A 267 3.98 -6.74 7.75
N PRO A 268 4.42 -7.31 8.91
CA PRO A 268 4.08 -8.69 9.30
C PRO A 268 2.63 -8.85 9.75
N LEU A 269 1.75 -7.95 9.35
CA LEU A 269 0.32 -8.10 9.61
C LEU A 269 -0.17 -9.43 9.03
N PRO A 270 -1.10 -10.09 9.73
CA PRO A 270 -1.75 -11.26 9.17
C PRO A 270 -2.26 -10.89 7.78
N ILE A 271 -1.81 -11.64 6.80
CA ILE A 271 -2.15 -11.48 5.39
C ILE A 271 -3.64 -11.17 5.30
N GLN A 272 -3.97 -10.08 4.65
CA GLN A 272 -5.36 -9.68 4.43
C GLN A 272 -6.12 -10.89 3.84
N PRO A 273 -7.33 -11.23 4.29
CA PRO A 273 -8.06 -12.39 3.77
C PRO A 273 -8.14 -12.43 2.23
N GLN A 274 -8.16 -11.26 1.60
CA GLN A 274 -8.16 -11.12 0.14
C GLN A 274 -6.90 -11.67 -0.50
N ARG A 275 -5.72 -11.55 0.14
CA ARG A 275 -4.44 -12.07 -0.37
C ARG A 275 -4.38 -13.60 -0.35
N TRP A 276 -5.15 -14.25 0.54
CA TRP A 276 -5.26 -15.71 0.61
C TRP A 276 -5.80 -16.33 -0.67
N PHE A 277 -6.64 -15.64 -1.38
CA PHE A 277 -7.16 -16.14 -2.64
C PHE A 277 -6.04 -16.32 -3.68
N TRP A 278 -5.21 -15.31 -3.89
CA TRP A 278 -4.12 -15.41 -4.84
C TRP A 278 -3.13 -16.51 -4.48
N HIS A 279 -2.72 -16.57 -3.21
CA HIS A 279 -1.83 -17.64 -2.73
C HIS A 279 -2.36 -19.02 -3.09
N GLN A 280 -3.62 -19.33 -2.78
CA GLN A 280 -4.22 -20.62 -3.10
C GLN A 280 -4.30 -20.89 -4.60
N VAL A 281 -4.64 -19.87 -5.41
CA VAL A 281 -4.74 -20.02 -6.86
C VAL A 281 -3.36 -20.23 -7.49
N LEU A 282 -2.36 -19.47 -7.08
CA LEU A 282 -0.99 -19.57 -7.60
C LEU A 282 -0.40 -20.96 -7.31
N GLU A 283 -0.48 -21.42 -6.06
CA GLU A 283 0.04 -22.73 -5.67
C GLU A 283 -0.75 -23.88 -6.30
N GLY A 284 -2.08 -23.80 -6.25
CA GLY A 284 -2.96 -24.83 -6.83
C GLY A 284 -2.76 -25.03 -8.32
N ASN A 285 -2.36 -23.98 -9.06
CA ASN A 285 -2.09 -24.02 -10.50
C ASN A 285 -0.60 -24.20 -10.84
N GLY A 286 0.27 -24.42 -9.86
CA GLY A 286 1.67 -24.78 -10.07
C GLY A 286 2.55 -23.63 -10.51
N VAL A 287 2.31 -22.43 -10.02
CA VAL A 287 3.27 -21.34 -10.08
C VAL A 287 4.51 -21.74 -9.29
N SER A 288 5.69 -21.47 -9.83
CA SER A 288 6.97 -21.87 -9.24
C SER A 288 7.63 -20.73 -8.45
N LEU A 289 7.54 -19.53 -9.00
CA LEU A 289 8.15 -18.32 -8.45
C LEU A 289 7.13 -17.17 -8.46
N VAL A 290 7.18 -16.37 -7.42
CA VAL A 290 6.42 -15.12 -7.30
C VAL A 290 7.38 -14.00 -6.99
N PHE A 291 7.35 -12.92 -7.78
CA PHE A 291 8.13 -11.72 -7.55
C PHE A 291 7.26 -10.55 -7.14
N SER A 292 7.76 -9.77 -6.21
CA SER A 292 7.09 -8.56 -5.72
C SER A 292 8.09 -7.43 -5.48
N GLY A 293 7.56 -6.21 -5.39
CA GLY A 293 8.25 -4.99 -5.02
C GLY A 293 7.86 -4.50 -3.61
N HIS A 294 7.69 -3.18 -3.48
CA HIS A 294 7.09 -2.46 -2.35
C HIS A 294 7.92 -2.39 -1.07
N ASP A 295 8.58 -3.42 -0.65
CA ASP A 295 9.26 -3.49 0.66
C ASP A 295 10.71 -2.99 0.65
N HIS A 296 11.19 -2.36 -0.41
CA HIS A 296 12.48 -1.68 -0.61
C HIS A 296 13.71 -2.39 0.00
N HIS A 297 13.77 -3.71 -0.13
CA HIS A 297 14.90 -4.56 0.24
C HIS A 297 14.83 -5.88 -0.55
N TYR A 298 15.78 -6.79 -0.36
CA TYR A 298 15.66 -8.17 -0.81
C TYR A 298 15.06 -9.03 0.30
N PHE A 299 14.09 -9.86 -0.05
CA PHE A 299 13.54 -10.86 0.87
C PHE A 299 13.10 -12.10 0.10
N ARG A 300 13.39 -13.29 0.65
CA ARG A 300 12.89 -14.54 0.13
C ARG A 300 12.35 -15.42 1.23
N THR A 301 11.18 -16.02 0.96
CA THR A 301 10.61 -17.02 1.85
C THR A 301 11.30 -18.37 1.68
N TYR A 302 11.14 -19.25 2.66
CA TYR A 302 11.21 -20.68 2.38
C TYR A 302 10.19 -21.05 1.28
N PRO A 303 10.35 -22.17 0.56
CA PRO A 303 9.32 -22.65 -0.35
C PRO A 303 8.01 -22.89 0.40
N ILE A 304 6.95 -22.14 0.05
CA ILE A 304 5.64 -22.20 0.69
C ILE A 304 4.69 -22.99 -0.20
N GLY A 305 3.98 -23.95 0.35
CA GLY A 305 3.17 -24.80 -0.48
C GLY A 305 2.05 -25.57 0.21
N MET A 306 1.30 -26.26 -0.61
CA MET A 306 0.17 -27.08 -0.22
C MET A 306 0.29 -28.50 -0.76
N THR A 307 -0.39 -29.44 -0.08
CA THR A 307 -0.67 -30.76 -0.63
C THR A 307 -2.00 -30.69 -1.37
N LEU A 308 -1.97 -31.02 -2.66
CA LEU A 308 -3.16 -31.10 -3.49
C LEU A 308 -4.03 -32.30 -3.10
N PRO A 309 -5.32 -32.34 -3.48
CA PRO A 309 -6.21 -33.47 -3.19
C PRO A 309 -5.72 -34.82 -3.74
N ASP A 310 -4.90 -34.80 -4.78
CA ASP A 310 -4.28 -36.02 -5.38
C ASP A 310 -2.99 -36.46 -4.68
N GLY A 311 -2.62 -35.77 -3.58
CA GLY A 311 -1.43 -36.07 -2.79
C GLY A 311 -0.13 -35.45 -3.32
N ARG A 312 -0.14 -34.80 -4.48
CA ARG A 312 1.03 -34.05 -4.98
C ARG A 312 1.31 -32.85 -4.12
N ARG A 313 2.57 -32.55 -3.90
CA ARG A 313 3.04 -31.38 -3.18
C ARG A 313 3.48 -30.32 -4.18
N ARG A 314 3.11 -29.10 -3.92
CA ARG A 314 3.57 -27.93 -4.67
C ARG A 314 4.05 -26.87 -3.70
N ALA A 315 5.08 -26.15 -4.11
CA ALA A 315 5.59 -25.03 -3.33
C ALA A 315 6.01 -23.88 -4.24
N VAL A 316 5.87 -22.69 -3.74
CA VAL A 316 6.21 -21.43 -4.41
C VAL A 316 7.28 -20.73 -3.58
N ASN A 317 8.31 -20.19 -4.24
CA ASN A 317 9.23 -19.25 -3.61
C ASN A 317 8.68 -17.84 -3.86
N TYR A 318 8.42 -17.10 -2.79
CA TYR A 318 8.00 -15.71 -2.84
C TYR A 318 9.23 -14.84 -2.60
N ILE A 319 9.48 -13.93 -3.53
CA ILE A 319 10.67 -13.12 -3.58
C ILE A 319 10.26 -11.65 -3.68
N VAL A 320 10.79 -10.84 -2.79
CA VAL A 320 10.75 -9.38 -2.89
C VAL A 320 12.09 -8.91 -3.45
N THR A 321 12.06 -8.20 -4.56
CA THR A 321 13.25 -7.63 -5.22
C THR A 321 12.98 -6.14 -5.51
N ALA A 322 13.00 -5.34 -4.44
CA ALA A 322 12.51 -3.97 -4.37
C ALA A 322 13.61 -2.94 -4.11
N GLY A 323 14.84 -3.27 -4.47
CA GLY A 323 16.01 -2.41 -4.25
C GLY A 323 16.44 -1.62 -5.49
N GLY A 324 15.53 -1.22 -6.37
CA GLY A 324 15.84 -0.60 -7.66
C GLY A 324 16.33 0.85 -7.59
N GLY A 325 16.06 1.59 -6.49
CA GLY A 325 16.42 3.01 -6.38
C GLY A 325 15.77 3.72 -5.19
N ALA A 326 14.57 3.29 -4.77
CA ALA A 326 13.88 3.87 -3.63
C ALA A 326 14.68 3.73 -2.32
N HIS A 327 14.41 4.62 -1.35
CA HIS A 327 15.04 4.52 -0.04
C HIS A 327 14.83 3.15 0.58
N LEU A 328 15.93 2.50 0.97
CA LEU A 328 15.91 1.16 1.54
C LEU A 328 15.16 1.14 2.86
N ALA A 329 14.29 0.14 3.04
CA ALA A 329 13.51 -0.04 4.24
C ALA A 329 14.11 -1.11 5.16
N ASP A 330 13.90 -0.95 6.46
CA ASP A 330 14.19 -1.98 7.46
C ASP A 330 13.16 -3.12 7.35
N PHE A 331 13.50 -4.26 7.88
CA PHE A 331 12.66 -5.45 7.92
C PHE A 331 12.72 -6.12 9.29
N ASP A 332 11.65 -6.85 9.61
CA ASP A 332 11.59 -7.69 10.79
C ASP A 332 11.73 -9.17 10.38
N PRO A 333 12.52 -9.97 11.10
CA PRO A 333 12.61 -11.40 10.85
C PRO A 333 11.23 -12.07 10.92
N GLN A 334 10.87 -12.80 9.87
CA GLN A 334 9.61 -13.53 9.79
C GLN A 334 9.86 -15.05 9.86
N ALA A 335 8.92 -15.78 10.43
CA ALA A 335 9.02 -17.25 10.52
C ALA A 335 9.06 -17.93 9.14
N TYR A 336 8.45 -17.32 8.13
CA TYR A 336 8.47 -17.78 6.75
C TYR A 336 9.66 -17.25 5.93
N GLY A 337 10.45 -16.33 6.48
CA GLY A 337 11.60 -15.73 5.79
C GLY A 337 12.83 -16.62 5.88
N LEU A 338 13.51 -16.79 4.77
CA LEU A 338 14.77 -17.50 4.69
C LEU A 338 15.96 -16.56 4.58
N VAL A 339 15.86 -15.57 3.69
CA VAL A 339 16.90 -14.55 3.44
C VAL A 339 16.26 -13.18 3.43
N ALA A 340 16.92 -12.20 4.02
CA ALA A 340 16.58 -10.79 3.94
C ALA A 340 17.85 -9.95 3.94
N ASP A 341 17.90 -8.93 3.08
CA ASP A 341 19.05 -8.01 2.99
C ASP A 341 18.58 -6.59 2.61
N LYS A 342 19.00 -5.61 3.39
CA LYS A 342 18.70 -4.20 3.16
C LYS A 342 19.75 -3.58 2.21
N THR A 343 19.59 -3.86 0.93
CA THR A 343 20.51 -3.34 -0.09
C THR A 343 19.81 -3.03 -1.41
N TYR A 344 20.41 -2.19 -2.24
CA TYR A 344 19.96 -2.01 -3.62
C TYR A 344 20.26 -3.30 -4.39
N ASN A 345 19.21 -3.88 -4.99
CA ASN A 345 19.30 -5.24 -5.51
C ASN A 345 18.49 -5.43 -6.80
N PHE A 346 18.81 -6.54 -7.46
CA PHE A 346 18.03 -7.12 -8.56
C PHE A 346 18.23 -8.63 -8.56
N THR A 347 17.31 -9.35 -9.19
CA THR A 347 17.32 -10.81 -9.26
C THR A 347 17.54 -11.28 -10.68
N VAL A 348 18.46 -12.22 -10.87
CA VAL A 348 18.79 -12.87 -12.14
C VAL A 348 18.25 -14.28 -12.14
N LEU A 349 17.51 -14.65 -13.18
CA LEU A 349 17.03 -16.01 -13.41
C LEU A 349 17.71 -16.59 -14.65
N ASP A 350 18.50 -17.63 -14.47
CA ASP A 350 18.96 -18.49 -15.57
C ASP A 350 17.94 -19.62 -15.74
N ILE A 351 17.14 -19.52 -16.81
CA ILE A 351 15.99 -20.38 -17.07
C ILE A 351 16.37 -21.45 -18.09
N SER A 352 16.11 -22.70 -17.74
CA SER A 352 16.25 -23.86 -18.62
C SER A 352 15.01 -24.76 -18.52
N PRO A 353 14.86 -25.77 -19.41
CA PRO A 353 13.77 -26.73 -19.27
C PRO A 353 13.83 -27.56 -17.99
N ALA A 354 15.00 -27.82 -17.44
CA ALA A 354 15.19 -28.67 -16.28
C ALA A 354 15.06 -27.91 -14.96
N GLU A 355 15.56 -26.68 -14.94
CA GLU A 355 15.70 -25.89 -13.72
C GLU A 355 15.67 -24.39 -13.99
N ILE A 356 15.32 -23.66 -12.97
CA ILE A 356 15.53 -22.19 -12.87
C ILE A 356 16.53 -21.98 -11.74
N THR A 357 17.70 -21.37 -12.06
CA THR A 357 18.66 -20.92 -11.06
C THR A 357 18.46 -19.43 -10.83
N GLU A 358 18.14 -19.06 -9.61
CA GLU A 358 18.00 -17.69 -9.14
C GLU A 358 19.30 -17.21 -8.49
N ARG A 359 19.66 -15.96 -8.73
CA ARG A 359 20.71 -15.22 -8.03
C ARG A 359 20.24 -13.80 -7.75
N ALA A 360 20.13 -13.44 -6.51
CA ALA A 360 19.97 -12.04 -6.11
C ALA A 360 21.34 -11.40 -5.97
N LEU A 361 21.51 -10.27 -6.63
CA LEU A 361 22.74 -9.50 -6.65
C LEU A 361 22.50 -8.08 -6.15
N ASP A 362 23.48 -7.51 -5.45
CA ASP A 362 23.45 -6.09 -5.11
C ASP A 362 23.90 -5.21 -6.29
N ALA A 363 23.79 -3.87 -6.11
CA ALA A 363 24.23 -2.89 -7.10
C ALA A 363 25.74 -2.91 -7.39
N SER A 364 26.55 -3.61 -6.58
CA SER A 364 27.99 -3.86 -6.80
C SER A 364 28.24 -5.18 -7.55
N SER A 365 27.19 -5.95 -7.81
CA SER A 365 27.20 -7.30 -8.38
C SER A 365 27.71 -8.38 -7.39
N GLU A 366 27.64 -8.11 -6.09
CA GLU A 366 27.91 -9.10 -5.06
C GLU A 366 26.68 -9.96 -4.83
N LEU A 367 26.90 -11.26 -4.53
CA LEU A 367 25.82 -12.23 -4.33
C LEU A 367 25.19 -12.04 -2.95
N ILE A 368 23.88 -11.82 -2.93
CA ILE A 368 23.03 -11.78 -1.72
C ILE A 368 22.49 -13.16 -1.41
N ASP A 369 21.93 -13.83 -2.43
CA ASP A 369 21.26 -15.11 -2.29
C ASP A 369 21.32 -15.90 -3.59
N SER A 370 21.20 -17.22 -3.50
CA SER A 370 21.06 -18.09 -4.67
C SER A 370 20.35 -19.41 -4.32
N PHE A 371 19.48 -19.84 -5.21
CA PHE A 371 18.84 -21.17 -5.13
C PHE A 371 18.44 -21.68 -6.51
N THR A 372 18.09 -22.94 -6.57
CA THR A 372 17.63 -23.60 -7.82
C THR A 372 16.29 -24.27 -7.58
N VAL A 373 15.34 -24.03 -8.50
CA VAL A 373 14.07 -24.75 -8.56
C VAL A 373 14.15 -25.80 -9.66
N GLN A 374 13.96 -27.06 -9.29
CA GLN A 374 13.89 -28.18 -10.23
C GLN A 374 12.46 -28.43 -10.65
N HIS A 375 12.22 -28.65 -11.94
CA HIS A 375 10.86 -28.82 -12.48
C HIS A 375 10.06 -29.97 -11.84
N ASP A 376 10.70 -31.08 -11.59
CA ASP A 376 10.05 -32.32 -11.16
C ASP A 376 10.29 -32.68 -9.69
N GLN A 377 10.98 -31.85 -8.92
CA GLN A 377 11.22 -32.09 -7.51
C GLN A 377 10.12 -31.53 -6.63
N ALA A 378 9.61 -32.40 -5.74
CA ALA A 378 8.82 -31.89 -4.61
C ALA A 378 9.74 -31.13 -3.65
N PRO A 379 9.25 -30.08 -2.98
CA PRO A 379 10.03 -29.35 -1.98
C PRO A 379 10.49 -30.31 -0.88
N GLU A 380 11.75 -30.16 -0.48
CA GLU A 380 12.35 -30.98 0.59
C GLU A 380 11.65 -30.80 1.93
N PRO A 381 11.56 -31.84 2.77
CA PRO A 381 10.92 -31.77 4.08
C PRO A 381 11.52 -30.75 5.05
N ASP A 382 12.78 -30.36 4.88
CA ASP A 382 13.49 -29.46 5.78
C ASP A 382 12.97 -28.02 5.73
N ASN A 383 12.19 -27.67 4.71
CA ASN A 383 11.51 -26.37 4.60
C ASN A 383 10.16 -26.33 5.33
N PHE A 384 10.00 -27.17 6.33
CA PHE A 384 8.73 -27.46 6.96
C PHE A 384 8.15 -26.30 7.74
N ALA A 385 8.96 -25.46 8.36
CA ALA A 385 8.50 -24.30 9.14
C ALA A 385 7.73 -23.27 8.27
N SER A 386 8.14 -23.09 7.02
CA SER A 386 7.46 -22.19 6.09
C SER A 386 6.11 -22.74 5.64
N PHE A 387 6.02 -24.04 5.38
CA PHE A 387 4.74 -24.71 5.12
C PHE A 387 3.75 -24.52 6.25
N LEU A 388 4.23 -24.53 7.48
CA LEU A 388 3.39 -24.37 8.66
C LEU A 388 2.84 -22.95 8.79
N ALA A 389 3.68 -21.94 8.60
CA ALA A 389 3.25 -20.55 8.67
C ALA A 389 2.12 -20.26 7.69
N GLU A 390 2.17 -20.83 6.50
CA GLU A 390 1.18 -20.65 5.44
C GLU A 390 -0.05 -21.55 5.57
N SER A 391 0.19 -22.78 5.92
CA SER A 391 -0.89 -23.75 6.01
C SER A 391 -1.76 -23.55 7.26
N PHE A 392 -1.31 -22.72 8.17
CA PHE A 392 -2.03 -22.42 9.40
C PHE A 392 -2.75 -21.09 9.31
N LYS A 393 -4.06 -21.15 9.10
CA LYS A 393 -4.93 -19.98 9.09
C LYS A 393 -5.63 -19.83 10.41
N VAL A 394 -5.47 -18.66 11.00
CA VAL A 394 -6.28 -18.25 12.14
C VAL A 394 -7.08 -17.05 11.72
N SER A 395 -8.38 -17.23 11.56
CA SER A 395 -9.29 -16.11 11.45
C SER A 395 -9.88 -15.83 12.84
N ALA A 396 -9.56 -14.67 13.39
CA ALA A 396 -10.33 -14.15 14.51
C ALA A 396 -11.67 -13.70 13.92
N ALA A 397 -12.74 -14.43 14.23
CA ALA A 397 -14.05 -13.87 14.04
C ALA A 397 -14.17 -12.66 14.97
N TYR A 398 -14.63 -11.56 14.44
CA TYR A 398 -14.74 -10.28 15.11
C TYR A 398 -15.32 -10.42 16.50
N ALA A 399 -14.52 -10.12 17.53
CA ALA A 399 -15.00 -10.13 18.90
C ALA A 399 -15.90 -8.92 19.10
N VAL A 400 -17.17 -9.17 19.37
CA VAL A 400 -18.10 -8.13 19.81
C VAL A 400 -17.95 -8.00 21.32
N PHE A 401 -17.44 -6.86 21.77
CA PHE A 401 -17.33 -6.56 23.20
C PHE A 401 -18.59 -5.85 23.67
N HIS A 402 -19.09 -6.27 24.83
CA HIS A 402 -20.22 -5.63 25.49
C HIS A 402 -19.70 -4.90 26.74
N SER A 403 -20.20 -3.70 26.96
CA SER A 403 -19.95 -3.00 28.21
C SER A 403 -20.72 -3.67 29.35
N ILE A 404 -20.07 -3.84 30.48
CA ILE A 404 -20.70 -4.38 31.69
C ILE A 404 -20.50 -3.40 32.85
N PRO A 405 -21.53 -3.15 33.69
CA PRO A 405 -21.34 -2.39 34.92
C PRO A 405 -20.52 -3.22 35.92
N VAL A 406 -19.45 -2.64 36.44
CA VAL A 406 -18.58 -3.31 37.41
C VAL A 406 -18.84 -2.78 38.84
N GLN A 407 -18.81 -1.46 39.00
CA GLN A 407 -19.17 -0.74 40.21
C GLN A 407 -19.71 0.65 39.86
N ALA A 408 -20.17 1.41 40.82
CA ALA A 408 -20.72 2.74 40.56
C ALA A 408 -19.72 3.65 39.83
N GLY A 409 -19.97 3.86 38.55
CA GLY A 409 -19.14 4.70 37.66
C GLY A 409 -18.02 3.99 36.87
N GLU A 410 -17.80 2.71 37.11
CA GLU A 410 -16.82 1.90 36.36
C GLU A 410 -17.51 0.96 35.33
N ILE A 411 -16.98 0.96 34.13
CA ILE A 411 -17.47 0.14 33.01
C ILE A 411 -16.37 -0.85 32.64
N GLY A 412 -16.70 -2.13 32.68
CA GLY A 412 -15.85 -3.20 32.15
C GLY A 412 -16.29 -3.64 30.76
N LEU A 413 -15.52 -4.51 30.17
CA LEU A 413 -15.80 -5.13 28.88
C LEU A 413 -15.94 -6.64 29.00
N GLU A 414 -16.90 -7.21 28.30
CA GLU A 414 -17.05 -8.65 28.15
C GLU A 414 -17.23 -9.02 26.70
N SER A 415 -16.59 -10.11 26.28
CA SER A 415 -16.78 -10.65 24.94
C SER A 415 -16.64 -12.16 24.90
N ARG A 416 -17.25 -12.73 23.90
CA ARG A 416 -17.01 -14.10 23.48
C ARG A 416 -16.21 -14.09 22.20
N ILE A 417 -14.92 -14.40 22.30
CA ILE A 417 -13.99 -14.46 21.19
C ILE A 417 -14.10 -15.82 20.51
N GLN A 418 -14.16 -15.83 19.19
CA GLN A 418 -14.10 -17.03 18.40
C GLN A 418 -12.84 -17.00 17.54
N LEU A 419 -12.02 -18.02 17.65
CA LEU A 419 -10.86 -18.27 16.80
C LEU A 419 -11.15 -19.48 15.94
N ASP A 420 -11.13 -19.30 14.63
CA ASP A 420 -11.29 -20.36 13.65
C ASP A 420 -9.91 -20.73 13.11
N PHE A 421 -9.53 -21.98 13.29
CA PHE A 421 -8.27 -22.55 12.86
C PHE A 421 -8.52 -23.48 11.68
N GLN A 422 -7.81 -23.23 10.59
CA GLN A 422 -7.80 -24.11 9.44
C GLN A 422 -6.37 -24.51 9.13
N THR A 423 -6.16 -25.78 8.83
CA THR A 423 -4.85 -26.32 8.49
C THR A 423 -4.90 -27.04 7.16
N ASN A 424 -3.92 -26.77 6.33
CA ASN A 424 -3.67 -27.52 5.09
C ASN A 424 -2.45 -28.45 5.25
N PHE A 425 -2.05 -28.74 6.47
CA PHE A 425 -0.94 -29.66 6.75
C PHE A 425 -1.21 -31.05 6.20
N TYR A 426 -0.16 -31.72 5.84
CA TYR A 426 -0.18 -33.16 5.46
C TYR A 426 0.24 -34.07 6.60
N ILE A 427 0.58 -33.52 7.78
CA ILE A 427 0.90 -34.27 9.00
C ILE A 427 0.06 -33.73 10.17
N PRO A 428 -0.17 -34.58 11.21
CA PRO A 428 -0.81 -34.10 12.44
C PRO A 428 0.15 -33.20 13.21
N LEU A 429 -0.41 -32.13 13.79
CA LEU A 429 0.30 -31.13 14.57
C LEU A 429 -0.34 -30.91 15.93
N ARG A 430 0.49 -30.61 16.91
CA ARG A 430 0.02 -30.14 18.21
C ARG A 430 -0.02 -28.61 18.20
N VAL A 431 -1.20 -28.05 18.42
CA VAL A 431 -1.41 -26.61 18.59
C VAL A 431 -1.51 -26.31 20.08
N GLN A 432 -0.70 -25.40 20.54
CA GLN A 432 -0.79 -24.83 21.90
C GLN A 432 -1.09 -23.35 21.79
N LEU A 433 -2.13 -22.91 22.50
CA LEU A 433 -2.55 -21.52 22.57
C LEU A 433 -2.24 -21.00 23.97
N ASN A 434 -1.46 -19.94 24.03
CA ASN A 434 -1.14 -19.22 25.27
C ASN A 434 -1.61 -17.78 25.15
N TRP A 435 -2.17 -17.27 26.21
CA TRP A 435 -2.59 -15.87 26.29
C TRP A 435 -1.52 -15.02 27.00
N SER A 436 -1.24 -13.87 26.43
CA SER A 436 -0.44 -12.83 27.03
C SER A 436 -1.29 -11.56 27.10
N TYR A 437 -1.41 -10.99 28.28
CA TYR A 437 -2.18 -9.77 28.46
C TYR A 437 -1.59 -8.92 29.61
N GLU A 438 -1.74 -7.63 29.45
CA GLU A 438 -1.49 -6.65 30.49
C GLU A 438 -2.85 -6.10 30.98
N GLY A 439 -2.97 -5.85 32.28
CA GLY A 439 -4.20 -5.32 32.88
C GLY A 439 -5.14 -6.37 33.45
N ASP A 440 -6.41 -6.02 33.59
CA ASP A 440 -7.41 -6.76 34.38
C ASP A 440 -8.19 -7.80 33.57
N TRP A 441 -7.65 -8.25 32.44
CA TRP A 441 -8.30 -9.26 31.63
C TRP A 441 -8.44 -10.60 32.36
N ARG A 442 -9.63 -11.17 32.34
CA ARG A 442 -9.90 -12.54 32.76
C ARG A 442 -10.37 -13.34 31.59
N ILE A 443 -9.68 -14.45 31.31
CA ILE A 443 -9.97 -15.34 30.21
C ILE A 443 -10.32 -16.70 30.79
N THR A 444 -11.44 -17.28 30.35
CA THR A 444 -11.77 -18.66 30.67
C THR A 444 -11.04 -19.59 29.70
N ASP A 445 -10.51 -20.71 30.21
CA ASP A 445 -9.74 -21.71 29.44
C ASP A 445 -8.40 -21.20 28.90
N VAL A 446 -7.52 -20.79 29.81
CA VAL A 446 -6.27 -20.07 29.54
C VAL A 446 -5.22 -20.91 28.81
N ASP A 447 -5.20 -22.22 29.01
CA ASP A 447 -4.25 -23.15 28.39
C ASP A 447 -4.97 -24.18 27.51
N TYR A 448 -4.80 -24.03 26.20
CA TYR A 448 -5.43 -24.93 25.25
C TYR A 448 -4.37 -25.65 24.41
N THR A 449 -4.42 -26.98 24.45
CA THR A 449 -3.58 -27.82 23.63
C THR A 449 -4.44 -28.84 22.84
N ARG A 450 -4.27 -28.91 21.53
CA ARG A 450 -4.99 -29.86 20.70
C ARG A 450 -4.11 -30.41 19.58
N ILE A 451 -4.41 -31.63 19.17
CA ILE A 451 -3.83 -32.23 17.96
C ILE A 451 -4.74 -31.93 16.79
N LEU A 452 -4.18 -31.26 15.76
CA LEU A 452 -4.82 -31.03 14.48
C LEU A 452 -4.47 -32.13 13.51
N GLN A 453 -5.49 -32.70 12.88
CA GLN A 453 -5.30 -33.63 11.77
C GLN A 453 -5.06 -32.90 10.46
N PRO A 454 -4.41 -33.50 9.47
CA PRO A 454 -4.24 -32.93 8.14
C PRO A 454 -5.56 -32.44 7.55
N GLY A 455 -5.58 -31.22 7.03
CA GLY A 455 -6.80 -30.59 6.49
C GLY A 455 -7.87 -30.26 7.53
N GLY A 456 -7.52 -30.31 8.80
CA GLY A 456 -8.47 -30.13 9.89
C GLY A 456 -8.91 -28.66 10.07
N PHE A 457 -10.17 -28.52 10.46
CA PHE A 457 -10.76 -27.28 10.93
C PHE A 457 -11.20 -27.45 12.38
N PHE A 458 -10.92 -26.44 13.22
CA PHE A 458 -11.54 -26.39 14.54
C PHE A 458 -11.77 -24.95 14.96
N ARG A 459 -12.74 -24.79 15.85
CA ARG A 459 -13.20 -23.51 16.37
C ARG A 459 -13.03 -23.48 17.87
N LEU A 460 -12.34 -22.47 18.38
CA LEU A 460 -12.24 -22.18 19.80
C LEU A 460 -13.13 -21.00 20.15
N LYS A 461 -13.75 -21.07 21.32
CA LYS A 461 -14.55 -19.97 21.88
C LYS A 461 -14.08 -19.70 23.29
N PHE A 462 -13.73 -18.44 23.54
CA PHE A 462 -13.29 -17.95 24.83
C PHE A 462 -14.23 -16.87 25.33
N ASN A 463 -14.50 -16.85 26.62
CA ASN A 463 -15.11 -15.70 27.25
C ASN A 463 -13.97 -14.85 27.86
N VAL A 464 -13.94 -13.59 27.50
CA VAL A 464 -12.98 -12.63 28.00
C VAL A 464 -13.71 -11.51 28.71
N ARG A 465 -13.18 -11.07 29.84
CA ARG A 465 -13.76 -9.99 30.63
C ARG A 465 -12.64 -9.10 31.15
N SER A 466 -12.84 -7.78 31.04
CA SER A 466 -12.02 -6.78 31.73
C SER A 466 -12.89 -6.05 32.75
N ILE A 467 -12.38 -5.85 33.94
CA ILE A 467 -13.10 -5.14 35.04
C ILE A 467 -12.85 -3.64 35.01
N SER A 468 -11.91 -3.17 34.23
CA SER A 468 -11.68 -1.75 33.94
C SER A 468 -11.64 -1.53 32.42
N PRO A 469 -11.94 -0.31 31.93
CA PRO A 469 -11.76 0.00 30.53
C PRO A 469 -10.30 -0.29 30.13
N PRO A 470 -10.06 -1.14 29.12
CA PRO A 470 -8.71 -1.42 28.69
C PRO A 470 -8.07 -0.14 28.20
N ARG A 471 -7.06 0.33 28.91
CA ARG A 471 -6.26 1.50 28.49
C ARG A 471 -5.26 1.16 27.38
N LYS A 472 -5.05 -0.14 27.15
CA LYS A 472 -4.19 -0.71 26.11
C LYS A 472 -4.84 -1.97 25.57
N HIS A 473 -4.61 -2.28 24.29
CA HIS A 473 -5.12 -3.49 23.64
C HIS A 473 -4.15 -4.65 23.86
N ASP A 474 -4.07 -5.14 25.09
CA ASP A 474 -3.01 -6.04 25.51
C ASP A 474 -3.45 -7.50 25.54
N LEU A 475 -4.53 -7.84 24.83
CA LEU A 475 -4.98 -9.21 24.72
C LEU A 475 -4.33 -9.86 23.49
N ILE A 476 -3.28 -10.63 23.72
CA ILE A 476 -2.49 -11.28 22.68
C ILE A 476 -2.63 -12.79 22.82
N ALA A 477 -3.08 -13.45 21.77
CA ALA A 477 -3.01 -14.89 21.65
C ALA A 477 -1.66 -15.29 21.01
N ARG A 478 -0.90 -16.14 21.70
CA ARG A 478 0.34 -16.73 21.18
C ARG A 478 0.10 -18.18 20.84
N ILE A 479 0.36 -18.56 19.61
CA ILE A 479 0.14 -19.90 19.10
C ILE A 479 1.49 -20.55 18.83
N THR A 480 1.69 -21.73 19.42
CA THR A 480 2.85 -22.58 19.16
C THR A 480 2.38 -23.83 18.46
N LEU A 481 2.99 -24.16 17.34
CA LEU A 481 2.79 -25.40 16.62
C LEU A 481 3.99 -26.33 16.89
N THR A 482 3.71 -27.56 17.25
CA THR A 482 4.73 -28.55 17.55
C THR A 482 4.45 -29.81 16.75
N GLY A 483 5.49 -30.42 16.22
CA GLY A 483 5.38 -31.76 15.65
C GLY A 483 5.01 -32.83 16.71
N MET A 484 4.60 -33.99 16.27
CA MET A 484 4.28 -35.10 17.18
C MET A 484 5.52 -35.61 17.93
N ASP A 485 6.71 -35.31 17.43
CA ASP A 485 8.00 -35.55 18.09
C ASP A 485 8.35 -34.56 19.19
N GLY A 486 7.48 -33.53 19.39
CA GLY A 486 7.65 -32.48 20.40
C GLY A 486 8.56 -31.34 20.00
N LYS A 487 9.14 -31.36 18.80
CA LYS A 487 9.96 -30.25 18.32
C LYS A 487 9.08 -29.08 17.93
N PRO A 488 9.38 -27.84 18.38
CA PRO A 488 8.66 -26.67 17.92
C PRO A 488 8.93 -26.49 16.42
N LEU A 489 7.87 -26.36 15.66
CA LEU A 489 7.91 -26.15 14.23
C LEU A 489 7.63 -24.69 13.89
N PHE A 490 6.84 -24.03 14.75
CA PHE A 490 6.51 -22.62 14.63
C PHE A 490 6.25 -22.06 16.02
N VAL A 491 6.96 -21.03 16.40
CA VAL A 491 6.82 -20.38 17.70
C VAL A 491 6.38 -18.94 17.49
N ASN A 492 5.30 -18.56 18.17
CA ASN A 492 4.82 -17.18 18.30
C ASN A 492 4.04 -16.57 17.13
N HIS A 493 3.09 -17.30 16.56
CA HIS A 493 2.05 -16.59 15.82
C HIS A 493 1.27 -15.70 16.81
N ARG A 494 1.42 -14.38 16.66
CA ARG A 494 0.78 -13.38 17.50
C ARG A 494 -0.53 -12.96 16.86
N ILE A 495 -1.63 -13.10 17.59
CA ILE A 495 -2.92 -12.54 17.20
C ILE A 495 -3.24 -11.44 18.22
N ASP A 496 -3.21 -10.22 17.73
CA ASP A 496 -3.71 -9.09 18.52
C ASP A 496 -5.23 -9.05 18.40
N LEU A 497 -5.90 -9.32 19.50
CA LEU A 497 -7.36 -9.27 19.56
C LEU A 497 -7.77 -7.84 19.89
N HIS A 498 -8.02 -7.07 18.85
CA HIS A 498 -8.60 -5.76 19.01
C HIS A 498 -10.11 -5.88 19.20
N PRO A 499 -10.71 -5.18 20.15
CA PRO A 499 -12.14 -5.05 20.23
C PRO A 499 -12.65 -4.28 19.01
N LEU A 500 -12.95 -5.00 17.93
CA LEU A 500 -13.40 -4.41 16.65
C LEU A 500 -14.81 -3.87 16.72
N LYS A 501 -15.60 -4.30 17.69
CA LYS A 501 -16.96 -3.82 17.90
C LYS A 501 -17.31 -3.88 19.36
N VAL A 502 -17.55 -2.73 19.98
CA VAL A 502 -18.05 -2.62 21.35
C VAL A 502 -19.48 -2.10 21.30
N THR A 503 -20.43 -2.87 21.79
CA THR A 503 -21.77 -2.37 22.04
C THR A 503 -21.80 -1.82 23.47
N TRP A 504 -21.96 -0.53 23.57
CA TRP A 504 -22.01 0.15 24.86
C TRP A 504 -23.44 0.35 25.33
N ASP A 505 -23.67 0.06 26.57
CA ASP A 505 -24.95 0.41 27.23
C ASP A 505 -24.89 1.85 27.78
N LYS A 506 -24.23 2.74 27.05
CA LYS A 506 -24.07 4.16 27.39
C LYS A 506 -24.75 5.01 26.35
N THR A 507 -25.60 5.89 26.85
CA THR A 507 -26.25 6.93 26.01
C THR A 507 -25.61 8.26 26.30
N VAL A 508 -25.18 8.97 25.26
CA VAL A 508 -24.68 10.34 25.39
C VAL A 508 -25.85 11.29 25.57
N VAL A 509 -25.88 11.96 26.72
CA VAL A 509 -26.92 12.95 27.02
C VAL A 509 -26.51 14.30 26.46
N VAL A 510 -27.32 14.84 25.55
CA VAL A 510 -27.18 16.17 25.00
C VAL A 510 -28.01 17.13 25.89
N SER A 511 -27.33 17.90 26.71
CA SER A 511 -27.96 18.83 27.66
C SER A 511 -28.64 19.97 26.93
N ALA A 512 -29.76 20.46 27.48
CA ALA A 512 -30.46 21.60 26.90
C ALA A 512 -29.68 22.92 27.20
N ALA A 513 -29.34 23.67 26.16
CA ALA A 513 -28.76 24.99 26.31
C ALA A 513 -29.86 26.02 26.61
N ALA A 514 -29.70 26.73 27.72
CA ALA A 514 -30.58 27.86 28.04
C ALA A 514 -30.22 29.09 27.17
N GLU A 515 -28.95 29.31 26.94
CA GLU A 515 -28.39 30.33 26.05
C GLU A 515 -27.30 29.67 25.18
N PRO A 516 -27.21 30.06 23.88
CA PRO A 516 -26.15 29.52 23.01
C PRO A 516 -24.76 30.01 23.45
N PRO A 517 -23.71 29.15 23.33
CA PRO A 517 -22.35 29.61 23.60
C PRO A 517 -21.83 30.57 22.52
N VAL A 518 -20.83 31.35 22.86
CA VAL A 518 -20.06 32.13 21.90
C VAL A 518 -19.04 31.20 21.24
N ILE A 519 -19.10 31.04 19.93
CA ILE A 519 -18.18 30.11 19.21
C ILE A 519 -16.89 30.89 18.90
N ASP A 520 -15.94 30.86 19.85
CA ASP A 520 -14.64 31.55 19.75
C ASP A 520 -13.44 30.62 20.02
N GLY A 521 -13.70 29.36 20.31
CA GLY A 521 -12.69 28.34 20.61
C GLY A 521 -12.25 28.30 22.09
N ASN A 522 -12.74 29.19 22.92
CA ASN A 522 -12.47 29.19 24.36
C ASN A 522 -13.63 28.53 25.12
N LEU A 523 -13.29 27.60 26.03
CA LEU A 523 -14.30 26.83 26.75
C LEU A 523 -14.70 27.47 28.08
N ASP A 524 -14.75 28.78 28.15
CA ASP A 524 -15.05 29.50 29.37
C ASP A 524 -16.52 29.90 29.52
N ASP A 525 -17.34 29.67 28.50
CA ASP A 525 -18.78 29.88 28.52
C ASP A 525 -19.46 29.20 29.71
N PRO A 526 -20.46 29.85 30.31
CA PRO A 526 -21.25 29.26 31.41
C PRO A 526 -21.91 27.95 31.04
N LEU A 527 -22.29 27.75 29.77
CA LEU A 527 -22.87 26.52 29.26
C LEU A 527 -21.95 25.32 29.51
N TRP A 528 -20.68 25.43 29.15
CA TRP A 528 -19.73 24.32 29.25
C TRP A 528 -19.38 23.92 30.67
N LYS A 529 -19.56 24.84 31.64
CA LYS A 529 -19.39 24.53 33.06
C LYS A 529 -20.54 23.70 33.65
N GLN A 530 -21.71 23.73 32.98
CA GLN A 530 -22.91 23.01 33.43
C GLN A 530 -23.05 21.63 32.77
N VAL A 531 -22.39 21.40 31.63
CA VAL A 531 -22.46 20.14 30.88
C VAL A 531 -21.35 19.20 31.36
N SER A 532 -21.72 17.98 31.73
CA SER A 532 -20.75 16.94 32.10
C SER A 532 -19.84 16.58 30.92
N PRO A 533 -18.52 16.51 31.11
CA PRO A 533 -17.62 16.14 30.04
C PRO A 533 -17.69 14.64 29.72
N LEU A 534 -17.53 14.34 28.46
CA LEU A 534 -17.19 13.01 27.98
C LEU A 534 -15.66 12.90 28.03
N THR A 535 -15.15 11.95 28.81
CA THR A 535 -13.70 11.78 29.04
C THR A 535 -13.22 10.36 28.75
N ASP A 536 -14.14 9.45 28.45
CA ASP A 536 -13.86 8.03 28.25
C ASP A 536 -13.42 7.77 26.80
N PHE A 537 -12.32 8.41 26.38
CA PHE A 537 -11.74 8.21 25.07
C PHE A 537 -10.68 7.10 25.14
N PHE A 538 -10.66 6.24 24.12
CA PHE A 538 -9.74 5.12 24.01
C PHE A 538 -8.84 5.30 22.80
N ALA A 539 -7.60 4.83 22.90
CA ALA A 539 -6.72 4.74 21.76
C ALA A 539 -7.19 3.61 20.86
N SER A 540 -7.56 3.95 19.63
CA SER A 540 -7.79 3.00 18.55
C SER A 540 -6.57 3.00 17.65
N CYS A 541 -5.59 2.14 17.95
CA CYS A 541 -4.39 2.03 17.13
C CYS A 541 -4.11 0.57 16.81
N ARG A 542 -3.86 0.27 15.54
CA ARG A 542 -3.36 -1.04 15.13
C ARG A 542 -1.95 -1.35 15.66
N TYR A 543 -1.26 -0.35 16.21
CA TYR A 543 0.17 -0.41 16.56
C TYR A 543 0.43 0.30 17.89
N LEU A 544 0.12 -0.36 18.97
CA LEU A 544 0.32 0.15 20.34
C LEU A 544 1.76 -0.06 20.86
N ALA A 545 2.74 0.36 20.11
CA ALA A 545 4.11 0.45 20.61
C ALA A 545 4.57 1.89 20.87
N ALA A 546 3.70 2.90 20.77
CA ALA A 546 4.08 4.28 21.06
C ALA A 546 4.08 4.53 22.58
N PRO A 547 5.23 4.69 23.23
CA PRO A 547 5.29 5.12 24.60
C PRO A 547 4.77 6.56 24.71
N ASN A 548 4.02 6.89 25.79
CA ASN A 548 3.52 8.21 26.16
C ASN A 548 2.17 8.71 25.61
N LEU A 549 1.29 7.84 25.14
CA LEU A 549 -0.11 8.21 24.89
C LEU A 549 -0.89 8.55 26.18
N GLU A 550 -0.32 8.28 27.37
CA GLU A 550 -0.96 8.52 28.68
C GLU A 550 -1.21 10.01 28.99
N ASN A 551 -0.50 10.93 28.34
CA ASN A 551 -0.59 12.36 28.62
C ASN A 551 -1.55 13.13 27.69
N ARG A 552 -2.29 12.44 26.82
CA ARG A 552 -3.13 13.08 25.82
C ARG A 552 -4.61 12.90 26.15
N ARG A 553 -5.08 13.66 27.09
CA ARG A 553 -6.47 13.63 27.53
C ARG A 553 -7.36 14.39 26.56
N ILE A 554 -8.52 13.82 26.27
CA ILE A 554 -9.59 14.47 25.53
C ILE A 554 -10.78 14.63 26.46
N SER A 555 -11.39 15.79 26.43
CA SER A 555 -12.69 16.00 27.05
C SER A 555 -13.61 16.72 26.07
N ALA A 556 -14.78 16.16 25.81
CA ALA A 556 -15.76 16.78 24.93
C ALA A 556 -17.10 16.96 25.65
N ARG A 557 -17.90 17.92 25.23
CA ARG A 557 -19.23 18.19 25.75
C ARG A 557 -20.19 18.44 24.60
N LEU A 558 -21.44 17.98 24.77
CA LEU A 558 -22.52 18.23 23.83
C LEU A 558 -23.69 18.90 24.53
N SER A 559 -24.24 19.90 23.87
CA SER A 559 -25.45 20.59 24.29
C SER A 559 -26.26 20.97 23.07
N SER A 560 -27.53 21.30 23.23
CA SER A 560 -28.36 21.73 22.10
C SER A 560 -29.42 22.75 22.53
N ASP A 561 -29.74 23.62 21.62
CA ASP A 561 -30.99 24.39 21.67
C ASP A 561 -32.02 23.83 20.64
N ARG A 562 -32.92 24.67 20.17
CA ARG A 562 -33.91 24.26 19.17
C ARG A 562 -33.36 24.20 17.75
N GLU A 563 -32.29 24.95 17.49
CA GLU A 563 -31.78 25.21 16.16
C GLU A 563 -30.40 24.56 15.93
N HIS A 564 -29.62 24.38 16.99
CA HIS A 564 -28.24 23.93 16.87
C HIS A 564 -27.92 22.78 17.85
N LEU A 565 -27.02 21.91 17.41
CA LEU A 565 -26.20 21.04 18.24
C LEU A 565 -24.86 21.72 18.50
N PHE A 566 -24.55 21.98 19.76
CA PHE A 566 -23.30 22.55 20.20
C PHE A 566 -22.36 21.46 20.67
N LEU A 567 -21.11 21.57 20.26
CA LEU A 567 -20.03 20.70 20.72
C LEU A 567 -18.83 21.55 21.09
N CYS A 568 -18.20 21.19 22.20
CA CYS A 568 -16.84 21.65 22.49
C CYS A 568 -15.94 20.47 22.83
N ALA A 569 -14.65 20.60 22.52
CA ALA A 569 -13.64 19.64 22.94
C ALA A 569 -12.35 20.34 23.35
N ARG A 570 -11.68 19.77 24.38
CA ARG A 570 -10.32 20.12 24.77
C ARG A 570 -9.43 18.90 24.58
N ILE A 571 -8.32 19.10 23.91
CA ILE A 571 -7.34 18.07 23.57
C ILE A 571 -6.01 18.45 24.21
N GLU A 572 -5.52 17.66 25.18
CA GLU A 572 -4.22 17.85 25.82
C GLU A 572 -3.13 17.21 24.94
N GLY A 573 -1.97 17.84 24.86
CA GLY A 573 -0.83 17.47 24.03
C GLY A 573 -0.40 18.67 23.18
N ARG A 574 0.89 18.80 22.90
CA ARG A 574 1.36 19.89 22.04
C ARG A 574 0.65 19.81 20.70
N PRO A 575 0.06 20.90 20.20
CA PRO A 575 -0.19 21.03 18.78
C PRO A 575 1.15 20.78 18.11
N THR A 576 1.18 19.92 17.09
CA THR A 576 2.42 19.71 16.32
C THR A 576 2.94 21.07 15.85
N ASP A 577 4.24 21.35 16.03
CA ASP A 577 4.88 22.63 15.70
C ASP A 577 4.74 23.03 14.20
N LYS A 578 4.26 22.12 13.41
CA LYS A 578 3.78 22.36 12.05
C LYS A 578 2.25 22.46 12.07
N ILE A 579 1.74 23.65 12.44
CA ILE A 579 0.35 23.99 12.12
C ILE A 579 0.24 23.88 10.59
N PRO A 580 -0.57 22.98 10.04
CA PRO A 580 -0.73 22.87 8.60
C PRO A 580 -1.17 24.26 8.07
N GLU A 581 -0.59 24.69 6.97
CA GLU A 581 -1.13 25.86 6.27
C GLU A 581 -2.62 25.63 6.03
N LYS A 582 -3.42 26.68 6.18
CA LYS A 582 -4.88 26.60 5.98
C LYS A 582 -5.14 26.03 4.59
N ARG A 583 -5.65 24.81 4.55
CA ARG A 583 -5.98 24.09 3.30
C ARG A 583 -7.37 24.52 2.83
N GLU A 584 -7.61 24.40 1.53
CA GLU A 584 -8.95 24.57 0.99
C GLU A 584 -9.90 23.53 1.59
N ALA A 585 -11.17 23.89 1.75
CA ALA A 585 -12.20 22.94 2.16
C ALA A 585 -12.20 21.76 1.18
N ASP A 586 -12.38 20.53 1.70
CA ASP A 586 -12.44 19.28 0.93
C ASP A 586 -11.11 18.71 0.39
N ASP A 587 -9.95 19.17 0.89
CA ASP A 587 -8.68 18.54 0.57
C ASP A 587 -8.62 17.10 1.17
N PRO A 588 -8.51 16.04 0.33
CA PRO A 588 -8.48 14.66 0.82
C PRO A 588 -7.24 14.33 1.68
N SER A 589 -6.20 15.16 1.67
CA SER A 589 -5.03 15.01 2.55
C SER A 589 -5.28 15.46 3.99
N PHE A 590 -6.44 16.00 4.28
CA PHE A 590 -6.91 16.37 5.62
C PHE A 590 -6.74 15.25 6.66
N ILE A 591 -6.94 14.00 6.26
CA ILE A 591 -6.80 12.80 7.10
C ILE A 591 -5.37 12.62 7.64
N ASN A 592 -4.38 13.23 7.02
CA ASN A 592 -2.97 13.15 7.43
C ASN A 592 -2.59 14.20 8.49
N ASP A 593 -3.51 15.09 8.86
CA ASP A 593 -3.26 16.15 9.83
C ASP A 593 -3.89 15.76 11.19
N GLU A 594 -3.37 16.34 12.27
CA GLU A 594 -4.01 16.21 13.57
C GLU A 594 -5.38 16.87 13.54
N CYS A 595 -6.44 16.08 13.65
CA CYS A 595 -7.81 16.58 13.61
C CYS A 595 -8.71 15.94 14.67
N PHE A 596 -9.76 16.66 15.04
CA PHE A 596 -10.87 16.15 15.82
C PHE A 596 -12.07 15.94 14.92
N VAL A 597 -12.66 14.76 14.97
CA VAL A 597 -13.75 14.37 14.08
C VAL A 597 -15.00 14.03 14.87
N VAL A 598 -16.12 14.52 14.36
CA VAL A 598 -17.47 14.28 14.86
C VAL A 598 -18.23 13.48 13.81
N ALA A 599 -18.58 12.24 14.11
CA ALA A 599 -19.46 11.45 13.28
C ALA A 599 -20.85 11.38 13.92
N LEU A 600 -21.89 11.74 13.18
CA LEU A 600 -23.28 11.78 13.63
C LEU A 600 -24.15 10.91 12.71
N ALA A 601 -24.97 10.05 13.29
CA ALA A 601 -25.95 9.27 12.53
C ALA A 601 -27.33 9.89 12.66
N SER A 602 -28.02 10.08 11.53
CA SER A 602 -29.39 10.57 11.47
C SER A 602 -30.16 9.83 10.36
N GLY A 603 -31.21 9.12 10.69
CA GLY A 603 -31.86 8.20 9.77
C GLY A 603 -30.88 7.11 9.28
N GLU A 604 -30.74 6.90 8.00
CA GLU A 604 -29.78 5.96 7.41
C GLU A 604 -28.42 6.60 7.08
N GLU A 605 -28.32 7.93 7.18
CA GLU A 605 -27.17 8.71 6.80
C GLU A 605 -26.16 8.89 7.94
N ILE A 606 -24.90 8.98 7.58
CA ILE A 606 -23.80 9.36 8.48
C ILE A 606 -23.21 10.68 8.02
N TYR A 607 -23.09 11.60 8.94
CA TYR A 607 -22.56 12.93 8.75
C TYR A 607 -21.20 13.02 9.47
N VAL A 608 -20.20 13.48 8.78
CA VAL A 608 -18.84 13.57 9.32
C VAL A 608 -18.40 15.03 9.26
N LEU A 609 -17.92 15.55 10.38
CA LEU A 609 -17.35 16.89 10.47
C LEU A 609 -15.97 16.75 11.11
N GLY A 610 -14.95 17.33 10.51
CA GLY A 610 -13.59 17.30 11.03
C GLY A 610 -12.98 18.70 11.09
N ILE A 611 -12.17 18.94 12.11
CA ILE A 611 -11.48 20.19 12.32
C ILE A 611 -10.04 19.95 12.78
N THR A 612 -9.09 20.64 12.18
CA THR A 612 -7.68 20.59 12.57
C THR A 612 -7.35 21.61 13.66
N SER A 613 -6.25 21.39 14.37
CA SER A 613 -5.70 22.41 15.30
C SER A 613 -5.34 23.73 14.62
N GLY A 614 -5.12 23.74 13.30
CA GLY A 614 -4.89 24.90 12.46
C GLY A 614 -6.16 25.55 11.89
N SER A 615 -7.38 25.17 12.36
CA SER A 615 -8.67 25.67 11.92
C SER A 615 -9.08 25.33 10.48
N SER A 616 -8.52 24.31 9.87
CA SER A 616 -9.06 23.73 8.63
C SER A 616 -10.29 22.89 8.96
N PHE A 617 -11.32 22.96 8.14
CA PHE A 617 -12.60 22.29 8.36
C PHE A 617 -12.99 21.44 7.16
N PHE A 618 -13.60 20.31 7.45
CA PHE A 618 -14.11 19.34 6.47
C PHE A 618 -15.48 18.84 6.93
N ASP A 619 -16.40 18.66 6.00
CA ASP A 619 -17.67 17.98 6.26
C ASP A 619 -18.12 17.12 5.08
N SER A 620 -18.90 16.06 5.38
CA SER A 620 -19.50 15.19 4.37
C SER A 620 -20.77 14.51 4.88
N ARG A 621 -21.61 14.05 3.95
CA ARG A 621 -22.77 13.22 4.22
C ARG A 621 -22.64 11.92 3.43
N GLY A 622 -22.34 10.82 4.09
CA GLY A 622 -21.91 9.59 3.42
C GLY A 622 -20.73 9.87 2.49
N ASP A 623 -20.85 9.48 1.22
CA ASP A 623 -19.84 9.73 0.19
C ASP A 623 -19.92 11.12 -0.47
N ASP A 624 -20.95 11.92 -0.11
CA ASP A 624 -21.13 13.27 -0.64
C ASP A 624 -20.23 14.26 0.09
N ARG A 625 -19.08 14.57 -0.51
CA ARG A 625 -18.09 15.52 -0.01
C ARG A 625 -18.41 16.98 -0.36
N GLN A 626 -19.42 17.24 -1.20
CA GLN A 626 -19.88 18.59 -1.53
C GLN A 626 -20.99 19.06 -0.59
N TRP A 627 -21.46 18.17 0.30
CA TRP A 627 -22.42 18.53 1.33
C TRP A 627 -21.79 19.55 2.30
N ASN A 628 -22.55 20.58 2.65
CA ASN A 628 -22.13 21.62 3.58
C ASN A 628 -23.05 21.63 4.80
N SER A 629 -22.50 21.40 5.96
CA SER A 629 -23.23 21.39 7.24
C SER A 629 -23.71 22.77 7.65
N GLY A 630 -23.13 23.83 7.14
CA GLY A 630 -23.35 25.20 7.64
C GLY A 630 -22.86 25.40 9.08
N ALA A 631 -22.02 24.52 9.60
CA ALA A 631 -21.49 24.60 10.96
C ALA A 631 -20.62 25.84 11.15
N ARG A 632 -20.79 26.53 12.27
CA ARG A 632 -19.84 27.55 12.75
C ARG A 632 -18.90 26.90 13.73
N TYR A 633 -17.64 27.21 13.61
CA TYR A 633 -16.60 26.63 14.45
C TYR A 633 -15.48 27.61 14.76
N ALA A 634 -14.78 27.39 15.86
CA ALA A 634 -13.58 28.12 16.24
C ALA A 634 -12.61 27.22 16.99
N VAL A 635 -11.32 27.49 16.86
CA VAL A 635 -10.23 26.78 17.52
C VAL A 635 -9.35 27.76 18.27
N SER A 636 -8.94 27.37 19.48
CA SER A 636 -7.95 28.08 20.29
C SER A 636 -6.86 27.09 20.69
N ALA A 637 -5.59 27.47 20.58
CA ALA A 637 -4.47 26.60 20.90
C ALA A 637 -3.42 27.30 21.75
N ASP A 638 -2.81 26.57 22.67
CA ASP A 638 -1.65 26.98 23.45
C ASP A 638 -0.49 25.98 23.27
N SER A 639 0.62 26.16 23.99
CA SER A 639 1.80 25.29 23.87
C SER A 639 1.61 23.86 24.38
N SER A 640 0.48 23.57 25.00
CA SER A 640 0.23 22.28 25.69
C SER A 640 -1.11 21.64 25.34
N SER A 641 -2.01 22.39 24.76
CA SER A 641 -3.35 21.92 24.41
C SER A 641 -4.00 22.77 23.32
N TRP A 642 -5.05 22.24 22.75
CA TRP A 642 -5.94 23.02 21.90
C TRP A 642 -7.40 22.71 22.24
N SER A 643 -8.27 23.63 21.93
CA SER A 643 -9.70 23.50 22.14
C SER A 643 -10.47 23.93 20.91
N LEU A 644 -11.64 23.39 20.74
CA LEU A 644 -12.56 23.74 19.68
C LEU A 644 -13.98 23.93 20.21
N GLU A 645 -14.71 24.75 19.52
CA GLU A 645 -16.15 24.90 19.66
C GLU A 645 -16.80 24.80 18.30
N MET A 646 -18.01 24.24 18.25
CA MET A 646 -18.78 24.04 17.04
C MET A 646 -20.27 24.19 17.30
N ALA A 647 -20.96 24.92 16.43
CA ALA A 647 -22.42 24.99 16.40
C ALA A 647 -22.91 24.45 15.07
N ILE A 648 -23.55 23.30 15.10
CA ILE A 648 -24.04 22.56 13.92
C ILE A 648 -25.54 22.83 13.80
N PRO A 649 -26.05 23.41 12.70
CA PRO A 649 -27.48 23.61 12.52
C PRO A 649 -28.21 22.28 12.48
N LEU A 650 -29.24 22.08 13.31
CA LEU A 650 -30.03 20.84 13.30
C LEU A 650 -30.79 20.65 11.99
N ALA A 651 -31.07 21.72 11.27
CA ALA A 651 -31.67 21.68 9.94
C ALA A 651 -30.78 20.95 8.89
N SER A 652 -29.46 20.87 9.12
CA SER A 652 -28.51 20.21 8.22
C SER A 652 -28.72 18.69 8.16
N PHE A 653 -29.42 18.11 9.14
CA PHE A 653 -29.72 16.70 9.21
C PHE A 653 -31.08 16.32 8.60
N GLY A 654 -31.75 17.25 7.91
CA GLY A 654 -33.07 17.04 7.31
C GLY A 654 -34.19 16.95 8.34
N GLU A 655 -35.08 15.94 8.20
CA GLU A 655 -36.27 15.81 9.06
C GLU A 655 -35.97 15.16 10.43
N HIS A 656 -34.79 14.53 10.57
CA HIS A 656 -34.42 13.77 11.75
C HIS A 656 -33.25 14.42 12.50
N ARG A 657 -33.35 14.45 13.82
CA ARG A 657 -32.20 14.83 14.66
C ARG A 657 -31.19 13.70 14.68
N PRO A 658 -29.89 14.01 14.89
CA PRO A 658 -28.90 12.96 15.11
C PRO A 658 -29.30 12.02 16.25
N GLU A 659 -29.22 10.72 16.01
CA GLU A 659 -29.61 9.67 16.96
C GLU A 659 -28.41 9.00 17.63
N ALA A 660 -27.25 9.11 17.01
CA ALA A 660 -26.02 8.55 17.55
C ALA A 660 -24.78 9.40 17.17
N VAL A 661 -23.75 9.29 17.99
CA VAL A 661 -22.49 10.05 17.84
C VAL A 661 -21.28 9.17 18.06
N ASN A 662 -20.22 9.45 17.31
CA ASN A 662 -18.87 9.07 17.65
C ASN A 662 -17.96 10.30 17.56
N LEU A 663 -17.07 10.45 18.52
CA LEU A 663 -16.07 11.52 18.57
C LEU A 663 -14.70 10.88 18.60
N TYR A 664 -13.79 11.34 17.74
CA TYR A 664 -12.44 10.81 17.72
C TYR A 664 -11.42 11.88 17.35
N ARG A 665 -10.19 11.69 17.81
CA ARG A 665 -9.03 12.45 17.42
C ARG A 665 -8.18 11.59 16.51
N MET A 666 -7.82 12.11 15.37
CA MET A 666 -6.79 11.55 14.50
C MET A 666 -5.48 12.28 14.76
N GLU A 667 -4.41 11.52 14.92
CA GLU A 667 -3.06 12.05 15.05
C GLU A 667 -2.21 11.47 13.93
N ASN A 668 -1.49 12.32 13.26
CA ASN A 668 -0.42 11.88 12.38
C ASN A 668 0.80 11.49 13.24
N ILE A 669 0.91 10.20 13.58
CA ILE A 669 2.02 9.66 14.37
C ILE A 669 3.37 9.85 13.66
N GLY A 670 3.39 10.13 12.34
CA GLY A 670 4.62 10.34 11.59
C GLY A 670 5.48 11.49 12.05
N LEU A 671 4.84 12.53 12.53
CA LEU A 671 5.56 13.68 13.10
C LEU A 671 6.13 13.39 14.49
N LEU A 672 5.56 12.39 15.20
CA LEU A 672 6.02 11.96 16.52
C LEU A 672 7.07 10.83 16.43
N ALA A 673 7.04 10.05 15.35
CA ALA A 673 8.01 8.98 15.13
C ALA A 673 9.42 9.53 14.84
N ASP A 674 9.51 10.69 14.19
CA ASP A 674 10.79 11.37 13.95
C ASP A 674 11.46 11.84 15.25
N GLU A 675 10.69 12.14 16.30
CA GLU A 675 11.22 12.51 17.62
C GLU A 675 11.53 11.30 18.53
N LEU A 676 10.82 10.17 18.36
CA LEU A 676 10.87 9.03 19.27
C LEU A 676 11.65 7.83 18.72
N ASN A 677 11.66 7.62 17.41
CA ASN A 677 12.43 6.59 16.72
C ASN A 677 12.43 6.82 15.20
N PRO A 678 13.58 7.13 14.59
CA PRO A 678 13.65 7.41 13.14
C PRO A 678 13.34 6.19 12.24
N THR A 679 13.11 5.02 12.81
CA THR A 679 12.77 3.79 12.07
C THR A 679 11.27 3.53 11.97
N TYR A 680 10.42 4.33 12.60
CA TYR A 680 8.97 4.13 12.60
C TYR A 680 8.28 5.00 11.53
N LYS A 681 7.58 4.38 10.59
CA LYS A 681 6.64 5.08 9.70
C LYS A 681 5.27 5.24 10.35
N PRO A 682 4.62 6.38 10.14
CA PRO A 682 3.37 6.71 10.80
C PRO A 682 2.22 5.84 10.31
N LEU A 683 1.42 5.44 11.27
CA LEU A 683 0.10 4.86 11.03
C LEU A 683 -0.90 5.62 11.91
N ASP A 684 -2.06 5.86 11.36
CA ASP A 684 -3.11 6.67 11.97
C ASP A 684 -3.44 6.19 13.39
N ALA A 685 -3.05 6.94 14.40
CA ALA A 685 -3.53 6.74 15.76
C ALA A 685 -4.76 7.59 15.99
N GLY A 686 -5.86 6.97 16.31
CA GLY A 686 -7.10 7.63 16.65
C GLY A 686 -7.44 7.44 18.13
N PHE A 687 -7.95 8.49 18.77
CA PHE A 687 -8.60 8.42 20.06
C PHE A 687 -10.11 8.59 19.87
N MET A 688 -10.89 7.62 20.27
CA MET A 688 -12.33 7.59 20.03
C MET A 688 -13.10 7.53 21.35
N LEU A 689 -14.34 7.97 21.35
CA LEU A 689 -15.31 7.51 22.34
C LEU A 689 -15.43 5.99 22.27
N PRO A 690 -15.82 5.34 23.39
CA PRO A 690 -15.81 3.88 23.48
C PRO A 690 -16.84 3.20 22.57
N CYS A 691 -16.59 3.25 21.27
CA CYS A 691 -17.34 2.55 20.26
C CYS A 691 -16.34 2.15 19.16
N TYR A 692 -15.92 0.91 19.16
CA TYR A 692 -14.83 0.42 18.33
C TYR A 692 -15.32 -0.32 17.10
N GLY A 693 -14.83 0.08 15.97
CA GLY A 693 -14.79 -0.68 14.73
C GLY A 693 -13.64 -0.15 13.89
N VAL A 694 -13.09 -0.97 13.03
CA VAL A 694 -12.09 -0.54 12.03
C VAL A 694 -12.69 0.56 11.14
N ASP A 695 -14.02 0.65 11.12
CA ASP A 695 -14.78 1.70 10.48
C ASP A 695 -15.60 2.48 11.51
N PHE A 696 -15.01 3.54 12.00
CA PHE A 696 -15.64 4.54 12.88
C PHE A 696 -16.90 5.20 12.27
N LEU A 697 -17.16 4.97 11.01
CA LEU A 697 -18.34 5.43 10.28
C LEU A 697 -19.52 4.45 10.35
N TYR A 698 -19.37 3.25 10.93
CA TYR A 698 -20.50 2.37 11.07
C TYR A 698 -21.43 2.82 12.19
N ARG A 699 -22.72 2.97 11.88
CA ARG A 699 -23.76 3.32 12.85
C ARG A 699 -23.76 2.40 14.08
N SER A 700 -23.42 1.13 13.90
CA SER A 700 -23.31 0.16 14.98
C SER A 700 -22.14 0.42 15.94
N ALA A 701 -21.22 1.31 15.61
CA ALA A 701 -20.09 1.74 16.43
C ALA A 701 -20.34 3.09 17.13
N MET A 702 -21.51 3.71 16.96
CA MET A 702 -21.85 5.01 17.53
C MET A 702 -22.64 4.86 18.83
N LEU A 703 -22.43 5.78 19.76
CA LEU A 703 -23.22 5.88 20.97
C LEU A 703 -24.56 6.54 20.73
N PRO A 704 -25.66 5.99 21.27
CA PRO A 704 -26.97 6.63 21.17
C PRO A 704 -26.96 8.03 21.79
N LEU A 705 -27.65 8.97 21.15
CA LEU A 705 -27.89 10.33 21.65
C LEU A 705 -29.27 10.44 22.27
N ARG A 706 -29.34 11.10 23.42
CA ARG A 706 -30.60 11.47 24.06
C ARG A 706 -30.59 12.98 24.35
N PHE A 707 -31.47 13.73 23.69
CA PHE A 707 -31.65 15.15 23.91
C PHE A 707 -32.52 15.40 25.14
N GLU A 708 -32.05 16.26 26.05
CA GLU A 708 -32.87 16.72 27.16
C GLU A 708 -33.89 17.75 26.67
N THR A 709 -35.12 17.59 27.09
CA THR A 709 -36.14 18.61 26.90
C THR A 709 -35.95 19.70 27.96
N GLY A 710 -35.60 20.91 27.53
CA GLY A 710 -35.49 22.06 28.45
C GLY A 710 -36.75 22.20 29.32
N LYS A 711 -36.59 22.29 30.64
CA LYS A 711 -37.70 22.62 31.54
C LYS A 711 -38.29 23.95 31.07
N LYS A 712 -39.60 23.97 30.78
CA LYS A 712 -40.32 25.24 30.66
C LYS A 712 -40.02 26.03 31.92
N PRO A 713 -39.64 27.34 31.82
CA PRO A 713 -39.55 28.21 32.99
C PRO A 713 -40.90 28.13 33.73
N GLY A 714 -40.86 27.71 34.98
CA GLY A 714 -42.05 27.52 35.83
C GLY A 714 -42.89 28.79 35.79
N GLY A 715 -44.10 28.67 35.29
CA GLY A 715 -45.10 29.69 35.47
C GLY A 715 -45.31 29.82 36.97
N ILE A 716 -45.02 30.99 37.51
CA ILE A 716 -45.46 31.39 38.86
C ILE A 716 -46.95 31.46 38.76
N GLY A 717 -47.62 30.39 39.27
CA GLY A 717 -49.07 30.41 39.46
C GLY A 717 -49.39 31.25 40.67
N GLY A 718 -50.18 32.28 40.42
CA GLY A 718 -50.90 33.03 41.45
C GLY A 718 -52.09 32.28 41.99
#